data_c33ddf7796ccab23f7b9930e04835457
#
_entry.id   c33ddf7796ccab23f7b9930e04835457
#
_cell.length_a   1.000
_cell.length_b   1.000
_cell.length_c   1.000
_cell.angle_alpha   90.00
_cell.angle_beta   90.00
_cell.angle_gamma   90.00
#
_symmetry.space_group_name_H-M   'P 1'
#
loop_
_entity.id
_entity.type
_entity.pdbx_description
1 polymer ?
#
loop_
_entity_poly.entity_id
_entity_poly.type
_entity_poly.pdbx_seq_one_letter_code
_entity_poly.pdbx_strand_id
1 'polypeptide(L)'
;MKTIYKSLLTLGAAVTMMCGFSSCEDYLDKDPDSNVSPETPFKNFQNAQGYVEEIYNCIPNMAQCNWTTSWNLGDDEIQNPQADDMMLHQVDIGNYYAWQGSGGFYFGNKAFGGNPRSNSPFDHGIYAHAWYCIAKVNKALNSFEDYFTGTKEEHDLILGQLYFFRAWWHFEMMKWLGGLPYVDQEFSASETPQLERLSYLECADKVAEDFSRAASLLPVDWDKTTAGKKTLGHNELRINKITALCYLGKNYLWAASPLMQHGAQTGGARTYDYDAGYASKAADALGEVLQMVESGSTQYALVSFDYEDIYNHKKSKTATNCYSDLFFTTGQAWLQPGSTEAIFRGPSTGWSFTRYNYSRTFGPNALCAQDNKIHQPTANYVEYYGMENGLPLDDPDSGYDPNYPFKGRDPRFYHDIIFDGVQYINGDPGADAAMKYAGLATGGSMRAVSNASRTGYFYQKLVPHTCQKYDEGSSDNYGPSPHAYIPYMRLADIYLMYAEACAVKGGPAGKSDKCSLTSIDALNKLRDRVGAGHVSTKFTGNAYMDEVRRERAVELAFEGHRFNDLQRWLLLTEPKYTVKTSAEFIRVEDESFFKDNDPRDARIAEYHQEVILTRDFSAKHYWFPLMRDDTYIFDGFVQNPGWE
;
A
#
# COMPACT_ATOMS: atom_id res chain seq x y z
N MET A 1 -82.13 17.70 4.89
CA MET A 1 -80.93 17.12 4.25
C MET A 1 -79.63 17.46 4.97
N LYS A 2 -79.42 18.64 5.56
CA LYS A 2 -78.13 19.01 6.26
C LYS A 2 -77.91 18.24 7.58
N THR A 3 -78.92 17.75 8.25
CA THR A 3 -78.79 17.07 9.52
C THR A 3 -78.44 15.57 9.37
N ILE A 4 -78.86 14.92 8.28
CA ILE A 4 -78.54 13.55 7.99
C ILE A 4 -77.08 13.38 7.55
N TYR A 5 -76.50 14.39 6.87
CA TYR A 5 -75.09 14.35 6.47
C TYR A 5 -74.14 14.48 7.65
N LYS A 6 -74.53 15.23 8.70
CA LYS A 6 -73.70 15.36 9.89
C LYS A 6 -73.68 14.08 10.73
N SER A 7 -74.76 13.34 10.80
CA SER A 7 -74.82 12.08 11.53
C SER A 7 -74.10 10.94 10.82
N LEU A 8 -74.08 10.93 9.48
CA LEU A 8 -73.34 9.97 8.70
C LEU A 8 -71.80 10.23 8.75
N LEU A 9 -71.37 11.50 8.83
CA LEU A 9 -69.95 11.85 9.00
C LEU A 9 -69.42 11.53 10.40
N THR A 10 -70.25 11.66 11.45
CA THR A 10 -69.86 11.28 12.82
C THR A 10 -69.83 9.76 13.01
N LEU A 11 -70.71 9.00 12.34
CA LEU A 11 -70.68 7.55 12.39
C LEU A 11 -69.49 6.98 11.59
N GLY A 12 -69.12 7.58 10.45
CA GLY A 12 -67.96 7.22 9.66
C GLY A 12 -66.64 7.49 10.42
N ALA A 13 -66.54 8.61 11.14
CA ALA A 13 -65.38 8.93 11.95
C ALA A 13 -65.23 8.02 13.18
N ALA A 14 -66.33 7.59 13.80
CA ALA A 14 -66.30 6.67 14.95
C ALA A 14 -65.92 5.24 14.53
N VAL A 15 -66.35 4.77 13.36
CA VAL A 15 -65.97 3.46 12.82
C VAL A 15 -64.50 3.45 12.36
N THR A 16 -63.99 4.56 11.82
CA THR A 16 -62.58 4.66 11.44
C THR A 16 -61.65 4.76 12.66
N MET A 17 -62.12 5.28 13.79
CA MET A 17 -61.36 5.28 15.04
C MET A 17 -61.37 3.94 15.79
N MET A 18 -62.41 3.08 15.60
CA MET A 18 -62.44 1.76 16.23
C MET A 18 -61.66 0.68 15.48
N CYS A 19 -61.32 0.89 14.20
CA CYS A 19 -60.46 -0.01 13.44
C CYS A 19 -58.96 0.32 13.58
N GLY A 20 -58.61 1.39 14.30
CA GLY A 20 -57.22 1.85 14.44
C GLY A 20 -56.47 1.36 15.68
N PHE A 21 -57.07 0.58 16.55
CA PHE A 21 -56.45 0.17 17.82
C PHE A 21 -56.20 -1.32 18.00
N SER A 22 -56.41 -2.13 16.96
CA SER A 22 -56.16 -3.58 17.06
C SER A 22 -54.92 -4.04 16.25
N SER A 23 -53.99 -3.15 15.92
CA SER A 23 -52.89 -3.50 15.03
C SER A 23 -51.49 -3.17 15.60
N CYS A 24 -51.35 -2.90 16.89
CA CYS A 24 -50.06 -2.54 17.45
C CYS A 24 -49.47 -3.51 18.48
N GLU A 25 -50.20 -4.50 18.95
CA GLU A 25 -49.63 -5.47 19.90
C GLU A 25 -48.82 -6.55 19.16
N ASP A 26 -49.25 -7.05 18.03
CA ASP A 26 -48.52 -8.07 17.26
C ASP A 26 -47.25 -7.50 16.54
N TYR A 27 -47.11 -6.17 16.45
CA TYR A 27 -45.91 -5.55 15.84
C TYR A 27 -44.81 -5.28 16.86
N LEU A 28 -45.17 -5.21 18.14
CA LEU A 28 -44.21 -5.01 19.23
C LEU A 28 -43.75 -6.33 19.87
N ASP A 29 -44.51 -7.42 19.65
CA ASP A 29 -44.13 -8.78 20.05
C ASP A 29 -43.38 -9.57 18.96
N LYS A 30 -43.02 -8.97 17.85
CA LYS A 30 -41.95 -9.54 17.02
C LYS A 30 -40.68 -9.36 17.77
N ASP A 31 -40.15 -10.43 18.33
CA ASP A 31 -38.73 -10.54 18.58
C ASP A 31 -37.99 -9.85 17.41
N PRO A 32 -37.09 -8.93 17.65
CA PRO A 32 -36.33 -8.35 16.57
C PRO A 32 -35.66 -9.49 15.82
N ASP A 33 -36.12 -9.74 14.59
CA ASP A 33 -35.54 -10.71 13.64
C ASP A 33 -34.06 -10.44 13.33
N SER A 34 -33.39 -9.71 14.21
CA SER A 34 -31.98 -9.39 14.19
C SER A 34 -31.11 -10.28 15.07
N ASN A 35 -31.68 -11.20 15.83
CA ASN A 35 -30.92 -12.25 16.50
C ASN A 35 -30.67 -13.39 15.51
N VAL A 36 -29.77 -13.17 14.56
CA VAL A 36 -29.09 -14.28 13.90
C VAL A 36 -28.42 -15.07 15.02
N SER A 37 -28.96 -16.25 15.33
CA SER A 37 -28.37 -17.10 16.37
C SER A 37 -26.89 -17.33 16.05
N PRO A 38 -26.01 -17.46 17.03
CA PRO A 38 -24.60 -17.74 16.79
C PRO A 38 -24.32 -18.96 15.89
N GLU A 39 -25.28 -19.88 15.82
CA GLU A 39 -25.24 -21.07 14.98
C GLU A 39 -25.31 -20.76 13.47
N THR A 40 -26.11 -19.76 13.08
CA THR A 40 -26.43 -19.51 11.67
C THR A 40 -25.21 -19.15 10.82
N PRO A 41 -24.29 -18.27 11.25
CA PRO A 41 -23.09 -17.92 10.48
C PRO A 41 -22.14 -19.08 10.28
N PHE A 42 -22.07 -20.04 11.21
CA PHE A 42 -21.05 -21.08 11.22
C PHE A 42 -21.58 -22.49 10.87
N LYS A 43 -22.85 -22.63 10.56
CA LYS A 43 -23.50 -23.92 10.31
C LYS A 43 -22.86 -24.76 9.19
N ASN A 44 -22.30 -24.13 8.17
CA ASN A 44 -21.66 -24.79 7.03
C ASN A 44 -20.60 -23.88 6.40
N PHE A 45 -19.81 -24.45 5.48
CA PHE A 45 -18.72 -23.73 4.81
C PHE A 45 -19.19 -22.43 4.13
N GLN A 46 -20.30 -22.47 3.39
CA GLN A 46 -20.77 -21.30 2.64
C GLN A 46 -21.13 -20.13 3.57
N ASN A 47 -21.82 -20.42 4.67
CA ASN A 47 -22.19 -19.40 5.65
C ASN A 47 -20.94 -18.85 6.37
N ALA A 48 -20.02 -19.75 6.79
CA ALA A 48 -18.79 -19.36 7.44
C ALA A 48 -17.88 -18.54 6.51
N GLN A 49 -17.78 -18.92 5.24
CA GLN A 49 -17.06 -18.14 4.24
C GLN A 49 -17.71 -16.76 4.03
N GLY A 50 -19.04 -16.67 3.96
CA GLY A 50 -19.75 -15.40 3.90
C GLY A 50 -19.46 -14.49 5.10
N TYR A 51 -19.29 -15.05 6.28
CA TYR A 51 -18.86 -14.30 7.46
C TYR A 51 -17.43 -13.77 7.32
N VAL A 52 -16.52 -14.58 6.78
CA VAL A 52 -15.13 -14.17 6.51
C VAL A 52 -15.04 -13.12 5.40
N GLU A 53 -15.89 -13.16 4.38
CA GLU A 53 -15.92 -12.17 3.29
C GLU A 53 -16.15 -10.75 3.80
N GLU A 54 -16.87 -10.57 4.90
CA GLU A 54 -17.02 -9.24 5.51
C GLU A 54 -15.68 -8.70 6.02
N ILE A 55 -14.80 -9.56 6.50
CA ILE A 55 -13.45 -9.16 6.95
C ILE A 55 -12.59 -8.75 5.74
N TYR A 56 -12.67 -9.48 4.62
CA TYR A 56 -12.03 -9.07 3.37
C TYR A 56 -12.49 -7.68 2.92
N ASN A 57 -13.80 -7.40 3.01
CA ASN A 57 -14.34 -6.09 2.63
C ASN A 57 -13.86 -4.94 3.50
N CYS A 58 -13.39 -5.20 4.71
CA CYS A 58 -12.84 -4.18 5.59
C CYS A 58 -11.40 -3.77 5.22
N ILE A 59 -10.70 -4.53 4.38
CA ILE A 59 -9.32 -4.23 3.98
C ILE A 59 -9.31 -2.94 3.17
N PRO A 60 -8.56 -1.89 3.58
CA PRO A 60 -8.49 -0.65 2.83
C PRO A 60 -7.88 -0.86 1.45
N ASN A 61 -8.45 -0.22 0.45
CA ASN A 61 -7.85 -0.17 -0.88
C ASN A 61 -6.74 0.90 -0.90
N MET A 62 -5.49 0.49 -0.99
CA MET A 62 -4.35 1.42 -1.01
C MET A 62 -4.34 2.32 -2.25
N ALA A 63 -4.89 1.88 -3.38
CA ALA A 63 -4.99 2.70 -4.59
C ALA A 63 -6.03 3.82 -4.48
N GLN A 64 -6.74 3.89 -3.39
CA GLN A 64 -7.69 4.95 -3.13
C GLN A 64 -6.97 6.27 -2.81
N CYS A 65 -6.53 6.92 -3.85
CA CYS A 65 -5.90 8.22 -3.77
C CYS A 65 -6.97 9.31 -3.77
N ASN A 66 -7.40 9.67 -2.59
CA ASN A 66 -8.19 10.86 -2.36
C ASN A 66 -7.23 12.01 -1.98
N TRP A 67 -7.66 13.25 -2.15
CA TRP A 67 -6.89 14.42 -1.79
C TRP A 67 -6.58 14.53 -0.28
N THR A 68 -7.29 13.81 0.57
CA THR A 68 -7.02 13.74 2.01
C THR A 68 -6.44 12.39 2.45
N THR A 69 -6.55 11.36 1.63
CA THR A 69 -6.02 10.03 1.93
C THR A 69 -4.89 9.68 1.00
N SER A 70 -3.82 9.13 1.52
CA SER A 70 -2.71 8.62 0.74
C SER A 70 -2.19 7.33 1.36
N TRP A 71 -1.81 6.38 0.52
CA TRP A 71 -1.08 5.19 0.97
C TRP A 71 0.39 5.50 1.26
N ASN A 72 0.86 6.65 0.77
CA ASN A 72 2.22 7.12 0.96
C ASN A 72 2.24 8.28 1.94
N LEU A 73 2.97 8.17 3.02
CA LEU A 73 2.91 9.03 4.18
C LEU A 73 4.03 10.05 4.33
N GLY A 74 4.62 10.46 3.23
CA GLY A 74 5.59 11.53 3.36
C GLY A 74 6.92 11.07 3.95
N ASP A 75 7.52 10.15 3.30
CA ASP A 75 8.92 9.81 3.38
C ASP A 75 9.75 10.75 2.50
N ASP A 76 10.98 10.36 2.17
CA ASP A 76 11.85 11.09 1.24
C ASP A 76 11.41 10.95 -0.23
N GLU A 77 10.45 10.10 -0.54
CA GLU A 77 10.05 9.64 -1.87
C GLU A 77 9.19 10.66 -2.62
N ILE A 78 8.21 11.24 -1.95
CA ILE A 78 7.18 12.08 -2.56
C ILE A 78 7.10 13.46 -1.92
N GLN A 79 6.94 14.48 -2.75
CA GLN A 79 6.52 15.83 -2.38
C GLN A 79 5.11 16.10 -2.89
N ASN A 80 4.28 16.65 -2.04
CA ASN A 80 3.03 17.26 -2.44
C ASN A 80 3.17 18.78 -2.46
N PRO A 81 2.83 19.47 -3.56
CA PRO A 81 2.99 20.92 -3.65
C PRO A 81 2.02 21.71 -2.79
N GLN A 82 0.94 21.11 -2.33
CA GLN A 82 -0.12 21.85 -1.67
C GLN A 82 -0.85 21.05 -0.61
N ALA A 83 -1.48 21.79 0.24
CA ALA A 83 -2.60 21.46 1.10
C ALA A 83 -2.22 21.02 2.50
N ASP A 84 -2.44 21.97 3.38
CA ASP A 84 -2.29 21.83 4.83
C ASP A 84 -3.19 20.71 5.41
N ASP A 85 -4.24 20.34 4.68
CA ASP A 85 -5.18 19.27 5.08
C ASP A 85 -4.75 17.86 4.67
N MET A 86 -3.66 17.70 3.90
CA MET A 86 -3.18 16.39 3.52
C MET A 86 -2.31 15.75 4.60
N MET A 87 -2.54 14.46 4.84
CA MET A 87 -1.78 13.71 5.85
C MET A 87 -0.28 13.69 5.56
N LEU A 88 0.11 13.63 4.28
CA LEU A 88 1.50 13.73 3.86
C LEU A 88 2.15 15.03 4.37
N HIS A 89 1.47 16.17 4.21
CA HIS A 89 1.95 17.46 4.71
C HIS A 89 2.00 17.48 6.25
N GLN A 90 0.98 16.92 6.91
CA GLN A 90 0.94 16.84 8.36
C GLN A 90 2.10 15.99 8.92
N VAL A 91 2.45 14.91 8.25
CA VAL A 91 3.63 14.10 8.59
C VAL A 91 4.91 14.89 8.37
N ASP A 92 5.03 15.60 7.24
CA ASP A 92 6.23 16.39 6.92
C ASP A 92 6.52 17.49 7.96
N ILE A 93 5.48 18.09 8.55
CA ILE A 93 5.62 19.08 9.64
C ILE A 93 5.62 18.46 11.06
N GLY A 94 5.66 17.14 11.17
CA GLY A 94 5.70 16.43 12.45
C GLY A 94 4.38 16.37 13.22
N ASN A 95 3.26 16.78 12.63
CA ASN A 95 1.93 16.75 13.24
C ASN A 95 1.25 15.39 13.05
N TYR A 96 1.75 14.37 13.70
CA TYR A 96 1.21 13.02 13.56
C TYR A 96 -0.16 12.82 14.22
N TYR A 97 -0.57 13.69 15.16
CA TYR A 97 -1.93 13.64 15.69
C TYR A 97 -3.03 13.91 14.63
N ALA A 98 -2.67 14.46 13.47
CA ALA A 98 -3.62 14.70 12.39
C ALA A 98 -4.33 13.44 11.91
N TRP A 99 -3.76 12.25 12.09
CA TRP A 99 -4.41 10.99 11.74
C TRP A 99 -5.71 10.74 12.51
N GLN A 100 -5.85 11.33 13.72
CA GLN A 100 -7.02 11.21 14.58
C GLN A 100 -8.16 12.16 14.18
N GLY A 101 -7.88 13.08 13.28
CA GLY A 101 -8.85 14.06 12.80
C GLY A 101 -9.65 13.60 11.57
N SER A 102 -10.49 14.50 11.06
CA SER A 102 -11.34 14.26 9.90
C SER A 102 -10.60 14.25 8.55
N GLY A 103 -9.33 14.58 8.55
CA GLY A 103 -8.52 14.79 7.35
C GLY A 103 -8.09 13.56 6.59
N GLY A 104 -8.41 12.41 7.04
CA GLY A 104 -8.37 11.16 6.35
C GLY A 104 -7.09 10.69 5.71
N PHE A 105 -6.74 9.59 6.16
CA PHE A 105 -5.63 8.82 5.70
C PHE A 105 -6.01 7.35 5.85
N TYR A 106 -5.52 6.48 4.99
CA TYR A 106 -5.97 5.09 5.03
C TYR A 106 -5.84 4.44 6.40
N PHE A 107 -4.99 4.99 7.26
CA PHE A 107 -4.77 4.52 8.61
C PHE A 107 -5.87 4.95 9.60
N GLY A 108 -6.26 6.21 9.64
CA GLY A 108 -7.07 6.73 10.71
C GLY A 108 -8.42 7.31 10.34
N ASN A 109 -8.51 7.93 9.27
CA ASN A 109 -9.60 8.71 8.74
C ASN A 109 -10.98 8.55 9.40
N LYS A 110 -11.96 9.13 8.82
CA LYS A 110 -13.41 9.03 9.07
C LYS A 110 -13.87 7.67 9.60
N ALA A 111 -13.03 6.66 9.48
CA ALA A 111 -13.17 5.39 10.16
C ALA A 111 -13.40 5.51 11.65
N PHE A 112 -13.01 6.60 12.28
CA PHE A 112 -13.30 6.85 13.69
C PHE A 112 -14.78 7.11 13.98
N GLY A 113 -15.49 7.64 13.02
CA GLY A 113 -16.93 7.80 13.07
C GLY A 113 -17.63 7.03 11.97
N GLY A 114 -16.87 6.31 11.15
CA GLY A 114 -17.34 5.58 10.00
C GLY A 114 -18.04 4.28 10.39
N ASN A 115 -18.97 3.87 9.56
CA ASN A 115 -19.59 2.56 9.69
C ASN A 115 -18.63 1.50 9.11
N PRO A 116 -18.06 0.57 9.91
CA PRO A 116 -17.17 -0.48 9.41
C PRO A 116 -17.86 -1.42 8.40
N ARG A 117 -19.18 -1.36 8.30
CA ARG A 117 -19.95 -2.08 7.28
C ARG A 117 -20.27 -1.24 6.05
N SER A 118 -19.75 0.00 5.99
CA SER A 118 -19.98 0.86 4.84
C SER A 118 -19.28 0.29 3.61
N ASN A 119 -19.99 0.29 2.47
CA ASN A 119 -19.38 0.01 1.18
C ASN A 119 -18.64 1.22 0.62
N SER A 120 -18.61 2.32 1.35
CA SER A 120 -17.88 3.51 0.97
C SER A 120 -16.39 3.31 1.25
N PRO A 121 -15.56 3.37 0.24
CA PRO A 121 -14.13 3.22 0.41
C PRO A 121 -13.51 4.35 1.26
N PHE A 122 -14.18 5.47 1.45
CA PHE A 122 -13.73 6.56 2.33
C PHE A 122 -13.95 6.29 3.82
N ASP A 123 -14.72 5.27 4.15
CA ASP A 123 -14.98 4.91 5.53
C ASP A 123 -14.03 3.80 6.03
N HIS A 124 -13.13 3.31 5.17
CA HIS A 124 -12.22 2.22 5.48
C HIS A 124 -10.85 2.74 5.95
N GLY A 125 -10.62 2.71 7.25
CA GLY A 125 -9.32 3.00 7.84
C GLY A 125 -8.80 1.82 8.68
N ILE A 126 -7.49 1.70 8.80
CA ILE A 126 -6.87 0.56 9.49
C ILE A 126 -7.34 0.47 10.94
N TYR A 127 -7.28 1.55 11.70
CA TYR A 127 -7.46 1.48 13.17
C TYR A 127 -8.86 0.98 13.58
N ALA A 128 -9.91 1.62 13.10
CA ALA A 128 -11.27 1.23 13.48
C ALA A 128 -11.67 -0.15 12.94
N HIS A 129 -11.26 -0.46 11.70
CA HIS A 129 -11.56 -1.75 11.10
C HIS A 129 -10.77 -2.89 11.73
N ALA A 130 -9.53 -2.64 12.18
CA ALA A 130 -8.75 -3.65 12.87
C ALA A 130 -9.47 -4.16 14.11
N TRP A 131 -9.89 -3.28 15.01
CA TRP A 131 -10.59 -3.69 16.23
C TRP A 131 -11.92 -4.39 15.93
N TYR A 132 -12.67 -3.88 14.94
CA TYR A 132 -13.89 -4.53 14.50
C TYR A 132 -13.64 -5.94 13.95
N CYS A 133 -12.64 -6.10 13.07
CA CYS A 133 -12.31 -7.39 12.47
C CYS A 133 -11.73 -8.37 13.48
N ILE A 134 -10.88 -7.92 14.39
CA ILE A 134 -10.33 -8.74 15.48
C ILE A 134 -11.47 -9.26 16.36
N ALA A 135 -12.40 -8.42 16.75
CA ALA A 135 -13.58 -8.83 17.53
C ALA A 135 -14.42 -9.87 16.77
N LYS A 136 -14.65 -9.67 15.45
CA LYS A 136 -15.34 -10.65 14.61
C LYS A 136 -14.59 -11.97 14.53
N VAL A 137 -13.28 -11.94 14.36
CA VAL A 137 -12.44 -13.15 14.30
C VAL A 137 -12.52 -13.91 15.62
N ASN A 138 -12.38 -13.22 16.76
CA ASN A 138 -12.42 -13.86 18.07
C ASN A 138 -13.79 -14.48 18.35
N LYS A 139 -14.87 -13.79 17.98
CA LYS A 139 -16.22 -14.35 18.05
C LYS A 139 -16.35 -15.62 17.19
N ALA A 140 -15.81 -15.58 15.95
CA ALA A 140 -15.84 -16.76 15.09
C ALA A 140 -15.03 -17.91 15.69
N LEU A 141 -13.80 -17.67 16.12
CA LEU A 141 -12.94 -18.72 16.73
C LEU A 141 -13.56 -19.35 17.97
N ASN A 142 -14.30 -18.56 18.77
CA ASN A 142 -14.99 -19.03 19.97
C ASN A 142 -16.22 -19.92 19.66
N SER A 143 -16.92 -19.64 18.54
CA SER A 143 -18.18 -20.30 18.22
C SER A 143 -18.09 -21.35 17.11
N PHE A 144 -17.00 -21.32 16.31
CA PHE A 144 -16.92 -22.10 15.07
C PHE A 144 -16.93 -23.61 15.33
N GLU A 145 -16.15 -24.09 16.30
CA GLU A 145 -16.04 -25.50 16.62
C GLU A 145 -17.35 -26.11 17.13
N ASP A 146 -18.20 -25.32 17.77
CA ASP A 146 -19.47 -25.80 18.34
C ASP A 146 -20.56 -26.00 17.28
N TYR A 147 -20.52 -25.25 16.19
CA TYR A 147 -21.62 -25.18 15.22
C TYR A 147 -21.28 -25.63 13.80
N PHE A 148 -19.97 -25.72 13.46
CA PHE A 148 -19.59 -26.03 12.10
C PHE A 148 -19.83 -27.50 11.74
N THR A 149 -20.48 -27.72 10.59
CA THR A 149 -20.63 -29.02 9.96
C THR A 149 -20.10 -28.96 8.54
N GLY A 150 -19.02 -29.69 8.28
CA GLY A 150 -18.36 -29.72 6.98
C GLY A 150 -17.21 -30.72 6.95
N THR A 151 -16.48 -30.76 5.87
CA THR A 151 -15.28 -31.56 5.75
C THR A 151 -14.12 -30.93 6.51
N LYS A 152 -13.08 -31.75 6.83
CA LYS A 152 -11.85 -31.22 7.44
C LYS A 152 -11.20 -30.14 6.56
N GLU A 153 -11.21 -30.31 5.23
CA GLU A 153 -10.71 -29.30 4.29
C GLU A 153 -11.46 -27.96 4.46
N GLU A 154 -12.76 -27.99 4.45
CA GLU A 154 -13.61 -26.79 4.62
C GLU A 154 -13.39 -26.13 5.98
N HIS A 155 -13.26 -26.93 7.04
CA HIS A 155 -12.94 -26.45 8.39
C HIS A 155 -11.58 -25.73 8.42
N ASP A 156 -10.53 -26.38 7.90
CA ASP A 156 -9.18 -25.82 7.89
C ASP A 156 -9.10 -24.52 7.06
N LEU A 157 -9.83 -24.43 5.95
CA LEU A 157 -9.92 -23.24 5.12
C LEU A 157 -10.49 -22.04 5.87
N ILE A 158 -11.53 -22.23 6.69
CA ILE A 158 -12.12 -21.14 7.47
C ILE A 158 -11.19 -20.74 8.62
N LEU A 159 -10.72 -21.69 9.41
CA LEU A 159 -9.83 -21.40 10.55
C LEU A 159 -8.53 -20.72 10.09
N GLY A 160 -7.94 -21.19 8.99
CA GLY A 160 -6.72 -20.60 8.46
C GLY A 160 -6.90 -19.12 8.08
N GLN A 161 -8.04 -18.76 7.48
CA GLN A 161 -8.36 -17.36 7.19
C GLN A 161 -8.58 -16.54 8.47
N LEU A 162 -9.27 -17.08 9.45
CA LEU A 162 -9.51 -16.40 10.72
C LEU A 162 -8.21 -16.10 11.47
N TYR A 163 -7.31 -17.08 11.62
CA TYR A 163 -6.01 -16.86 12.24
C TYR A 163 -5.17 -15.84 11.46
N PHE A 164 -5.16 -15.94 10.12
CA PHE A 164 -4.47 -14.95 9.30
C PHE A 164 -4.97 -13.54 9.56
N PHE A 165 -6.28 -13.31 9.56
CA PHE A 165 -6.84 -11.97 9.73
C PHE A 165 -6.61 -11.43 11.14
N ARG A 166 -6.64 -12.25 12.19
CA ARG A 166 -6.30 -11.76 13.53
C ARG A 166 -4.86 -11.27 13.58
N ALA A 167 -3.93 -12.03 13.04
CA ALA A 167 -2.53 -11.66 12.94
C ALA A 167 -2.32 -10.41 12.06
N TRP A 168 -2.95 -10.37 10.89
CA TRP A 168 -2.76 -9.31 9.92
C TRP A 168 -3.24 -7.95 10.43
N TRP A 169 -4.41 -7.90 11.06
CA TRP A 169 -4.94 -6.66 11.62
C TRP A 169 -4.09 -6.13 12.78
N HIS A 170 -3.59 -6.99 13.65
CA HIS A 170 -2.64 -6.58 14.68
C HIS A 170 -1.33 -6.06 14.07
N PHE A 171 -0.76 -6.78 13.11
CA PHE A 171 0.48 -6.39 12.44
C PHE A 171 0.35 -5.05 11.73
N GLU A 172 -0.74 -4.81 11.00
CA GLU A 172 -0.97 -3.55 10.30
C GLU A 172 -1.07 -2.35 11.25
N MET A 173 -1.66 -2.52 12.44
CA MET A 173 -1.63 -1.49 13.47
C MET A 173 -0.25 -1.31 14.10
N MET A 174 0.41 -2.42 14.42
CA MET A 174 1.73 -2.40 15.08
C MET A 174 2.79 -1.67 14.26
N LYS A 175 2.74 -1.75 12.94
CA LYS A 175 3.68 -1.03 12.06
C LYS A 175 3.74 0.47 12.35
N TRP A 176 2.63 1.04 12.75
CA TRP A 176 2.49 2.48 12.97
C TRP A 176 2.55 2.88 14.43
N LEU A 177 1.96 2.05 15.29
CA LEU A 177 1.69 2.37 16.69
C LEU A 177 2.66 1.72 17.67
N GLY A 178 3.48 0.77 17.20
CA GLY A 178 4.32 -0.03 18.11
C GLY A 178 3.54 -1.16 18.77
N GLY A 179 3.98 -1.60 19.94
CA GLY A 179 3.30 -2.64 20.69
C GLY A 179 1.88 -2.23 21.10
N LEU A 180 0.98 -3.18 21.12
CA LEU A 180 -0.45 -3.01 21.42
C LEU A 180 -0.92 -4.17 22.30
N PRO A 181 -2.11 -4.09 22.91
CA PRO A 181 -2.75 -5.29 23.44
C PRO A 181 -3.00 -6.30 22.33
N TYR A 182 -2.60 -7.55 22.52
CA TYR A 182 -2.96 -8.61 21.61
C TYR A 182 -4.29 -9.24 22.02
N VAL A 183 -5.34 -8.96 21.26
CA VAL A 183 -6.71 -9.35 21.58
C VAL A 183 -7.00 -10.70 20.94
N ASP A 184 -6.93 -11.78 21.71
CA ASP A 184 -7.12 -13.17 21.27
C ASP A 184 -8.34 -13.87 21.89
N GLN A 185 -9.22 -13.10 22.54
CA GLN A 185 -10.44 -13.58 23.18
C GLN A 185 -11.66 -12.70 22.82
N GLU A 186 -12.84 -13.26 22.95
CA GLU A 186 -14.11 -12.53 22.83
C GLU A 186 -14.44 -11.83 24.15
N PHE A 187 -14.88 -10.58 24.08
CA PHE A 187 -15.42 -9.84 25.21
C PHE A 187 -16.93 -9.66 25.05
N SER A 188 -17.66 -9.74 26.15
CA SER A 188 -19.08 -9.43 26.16
C SER A 188 -19.31 -7.92 25.99
N ALA A 189 -20.47 -7.55 25.46
CA ALA A 189 -20.85 -6.14 25.27
C ALA A 189 -20.94 -5.35 26.60
N SER A 190 -20.98 -6.02 27.74
CA SER A 190 -21.03 -5.42 29.08
C SER A 190 -19.66 -5.30 29.75
N GLU A 191 -18.62 -5.88 29.14
CA GLU A 191 -17.27 -5.81 29.67
C GLU A 191 -16.52 -4.62 29.09
N THR A 192 -15.78 -3.91 29.93
CA THR A 192 -14.76 -2.95 29.52
C THR A 192 -13.42 -3.65 29.66
N PRO A 193 -12.82 -4.14 28.58
CA PRO A 193 -11.56 -4.87 28.65
C PRO A 193 -10.45 -3.92 29.12
N GLN A 194 -9.70 -4.37 30.13
CA GLN A 194 -8.50 -3.70 30.61
C GLN A 194 -7.29 -4.52 30.16
N LEU A 195 -6.84 -4.26 28.93
CA LEU A 195 -5.74 -4.99 28.31
C LEU A 195 -4.48 -4.14 28.35
N GLU A 196 -3.47 -4.63 29.05
CA GLU A 196 -2.17 -3.99 29.08
C GLU A 196 -1.54 -3.97 27.68
N ARG A 197 -0.83 -2.91 27.42
CA ARG A 197 -0.04 -2.77 26.22
C ARG A 197 1.19 -3.67 26.28
N LEU A 198 1.33 -4.57 25.33
CA LEU A 198 2.52 -5.41 25.18
C LEU A 198 3.66 -4.65 24.49
N SER A 199 4.88 -5.09 24.68
CA SER A 199 6.01 -4.65 23.84
C SER A 199 5.80 -5.07 22.38
N TYR A 200 6.51 -4.44 21.45
CA TYR A 200 6.45 -4.81 20.04
C TYR A 200 6.81 -6.29 19.84
N LEU A 201 7.87 -6.78 20.49
CA LEU A 201 8.35 -8.15 20.32
C LEU A 201 7.36 -9.19 20.87
N GLU A 202 6.76 -8.93 22.04
CA GLU A 202 5.71 -9.82 22.56
C GLU A 202 4.50 -9.90 21.62
N CYS A 203 4.08 -8.76 21.06
CA CYS A 203 3.04 -8.75 20.03
C CYS A 203 3.47 -9.53 18.78
N ALA A 204 4.71 -9.32 18.31
CA ALA A 204 5.23 -9.99 17.12
C ALA A 204 5.28 -11.51 17.28
N ASP A 205 5.60 -12.00 18.46
CA ASP A 205 5.58 -13.46 18.75
C ASP A 205 4.14 -14.02 18.69
N LYS A 206 3.16 -13.33 19.26
CA LYS A 206 1.75 -13.75 19.15
C LYS A 206 1.22 -13.68 17.72
N VAL A 207 1.57 -12.64 16.98
CA VAL A 207 1.26 -12.50 15.55
C VAL A 207 1.88 -13.66 14.76
N ALA A 208 3.13 -14.05 15.08
CA ALA A 208 3.80 -15.16 14.42
C ALA A 208 3.13 -16.52 14.69
N GLU A 209 2.61 -16.74 15.91
CA GLU A 209 1.84 -17.94 16.21
C GLU A 209 0.61 -18.06 15.31
N ASP A 210 -0.16 -17.00 15.16
CA ASP A 210 -1.37 -17.01 14.35
C ASP A 210 -1.06 -17.15 12.84
N PHE A 211 -0.05 -16.45 12.32
CA PHE A 211 0.38 -16.68 10.92
C PHE A 211 0.89 -18.10 10.69
N SER A 212 1.60 -18.69 11.66
CA SER A 212 2.07 -20.08 11.55
C SER A 212 0.90 -21.08 11.53
N ARG A 213 -0.13 -20.85 12.36
CA ARG A 213 -1.36 -21.65 12.34
C ARG A 213 -2.07 -21.49 10.99
N ALA A 214 -2.22 -20.26 10.50
CA ALA A 214 -2.81 -20.01 9.20
C ALA A 214 -2.05 -20.74 8.07
N ALA A 215 -0.73 -20.66 8.04
CA ALA A 215 0.11 -21.35 7.05
C ALA A 215 -0.01 -22.87 7.11
N SER A 216 -0.26 -23.46 8.30
CA SER A 216 -0.45 -24.89 8.46
C SER A 216 -1.82 -25.40 7.97
N LEU A 217 -2.84 -24.55 7.97
CA LEU A 217 -4.21 -24.89 7.65
C LEU A 217 -4.58 -24.56 6.19
N LEU A 218 -3.99 -23.50 5.63
CA LEU A 218 -4.33 -23.02 4.31
C LEU A 218 -3.61 -23.78 3.18
N PRO A 219 -4.26 -23.95 2.01
CA PRO A 219 -3.64 -24.56 0.84
C PRO A 219 -2.65 -23.59 0.19
N VAL A 220 -1.73 -24.12 -0.60
CA VAL A 220 -0.88 -23.30 -1.48
C VAL A 220 -1.73 -22.64 -2.57
N ASP A 221 -2.71 -23.38 -3.09
CA ASP A 221 -3.55 -22.96 -4.21
C ASP A 221 -4.99 -23.39 -3.94
N TRP A 222 -5.90 -22.45 -3.83
CA TRP A 222 -7.32 -22.70 -3.59
C TRP A 222 -7.98 -23.50 -4.72
N ASP A 223 -7.57 -23.28 -5.97
CA ASP A 223 -8.13 -23.94 -7.14
C ASP A 223 -7.90 -25.46 -7.13
N LYS A 224 -6.94 -25.92 -6.32
CA LYS A 224 -6.67 -27.35 -6.12
C LYS A 224 -7.53 -28.01 -5.02
N THR A 225 -8.21 -27.21 -4.20
CA THR A 225 -9.10 -27.71 -3.14
C THR A 225 -10.47 -28.10 -3.68
N THR A 226 -11.22 -28.91 -2.94
CA THR A 226 -12.61 -29.28 -3.30
C THR A 226 -13.54 -28.08 -3.24
N ALA A 227 -13.36 -27.21 -2.23
CA ALA A 227 -14.14 -26.00 -2.07
C ALA A 227 -13.80 -24.97 -3.16
N GLY A 228 -12.51 -24.72 -3.42
CA GLY A 228 -12.05 -23.76 -4.41
C GLY A 228 -12.40 -24.11 -5.85
N LYS A 229 -12.53 -25.40 -6.18
CA LYS A 229 -13.01 -25.84 -7.50
C LYS A 229 -14.43 -25.39 -7.80
N LYS A 230 -15.24 -25.11 -6.78
CA LYS A 230 -16.60 -24.57 -6.94
C LYS A 230 -16.61 -23.09 -7.33
N THR A 231 -15.50 -22.40 -7.09
CA THR A 231 -15.28 -20.98 -7.36
C THR A 231 -14.06 -20.74 -8.23
N LEU A 232 -13.75 -21.67 -9.13
CA LEU A 232 -12.59 -21.61 -10.03
C LEU A 232 -12.58 -20.30 -10.82
N GLY A 233 -11.44 -19.63 -10.88
CA GLY A 233 -11.29 -18.32 -11.51
C GLY A 233 -11.77 -17.13 -10.65
N HIS A 234 -12.07 -17.37 -9.37
CA HIS A 234 -12.49 -16.33 -8.41
C HIS A 234 -11.76 -16.47 -7.05
N ASN A 235 -10.64 -17.19 -7.03
CA ASN A 235 -9.90 -17.47 -5.80
C ASN A 235 -8.58 -16.67 -5.68
N GLU A 236 -8.25 -15.83 -6.64
CA GLU A 236 -6.96 -15.15 -6.72
C GLU A 236 -6.68 -14.19 -5.55
N LEU A 237 -7.75 -13.64 -4.97
CA LEU A 237 -7.63 -12.76 -3.79
C LEU A 237 -7.74 -13.49 -2.46
N ARG A 238 -7.98 -14.79 -2.47
CA ARG A 238 -8.09 -15.57 -1.23
C ARG A 238 -6.74 -15.76 -0.58
N ILE A 239 -6.71 -15.56 0.70
CA ILE A 239 -5.54 -15.83 1.52
C ILE A 239 -5.22 -17.33 1.45
N ASN A 240 -3.96 -17.63 1.20
CA ASN A 240 -3.46 -18.98 1.06
C ASN A 240 -2.18 -19.18 1.91
N LYS A 241 -1.61 -20.37 1.88
CA LYS A 241 -0.37 -20.70 2.61
C LYS A 241 0.76 -19.73 2.27
N ILE A 242 0.91 -19.36 1.00
CA ILE A 242 1.97 -18.46 0.57
C ILE A 242 1.77 -17.07 1.22
N THR A 243 0.56 -16.53 1.19
CA THR A 243 0.23 -15.26 1.85
C THR A 243 0.58 -15.29 3.34
N ALA A 244 0.21 -16.37 4.03
CA ALA A 244 0.48 -16.52 5.46
C ALA A 244 1.99 -16.60 5.77
N LEU A 245 2.76 -17.37 5.00
CA LEU A 245 4.22 -17.46 5.15
C LEU A 245 4.93 -16.15 4.84
N CYS A 246 4.46 -15.41 3.83
CA CYS A 246 5.00 -14.11 3.48
C CYS A 246 4.83 -13.11 4.62
N TYR A 247 3.64 -13.06 5.23
CA TYR A 247 3.41 -12.19 6.39
C TYR A 247 4.11 -12.67 7.66
N LEU A 248 4.25 -13.96 7.85
CA LEU A 248 5.08 -14.52 8.92
C LEU A 248 6.54 -14.03 8.79
N GLY A 249 7.11 -14.16 7.60
CA GLY A 249 8.46 -13.68 7.30
C GLY A 249 8.59 -12.17 7.46
N LYS A 250 7.60 -11.39 6.99
CA LYS A 250 7.55 -9.94 7.16
C LYS A 250 7.50 -9.55 8.64
N ASN A 251 6.65 -10.19 9.43
CA ASN A 251 6.56 -9.95 10.86
C ASN A 251 7.89 -10.22 11.58
N TYR A 252 8.54 -11.32 11.28
CA TYR A 252 9.86 -11.63 11.85
C TYR A 252 10.95 -10.64 11.40
N LEU A 253 10.94 -10.18 10.14
CA LEU A 253 11.90 -9.20 9.67
C LEU A 253 11.70 -7.84 10.35
N TRP A 254 10.45 -7.42 10.55
CA TRP A 254 10.13 -6.22 11.33
C TRP A 254 10.62 -6.37 12.77
N ALA A 255 10.32 -7.51 13.43
CA ALA A 255 10.81 -7.79 14.78
C ALA A 255 12.35 -7.78 14.85
N ALA A 256 13.04 -8.30 13.83
CA ALA A 256 14.50 -8.26 13.75
C ALA A 256 15.07 -6.84 13.59
N SER A 257 14.29 -5.90 13.10
CA SER A 257 14.80 -4.60 12.64
C SER A 257 15.23 -3.68 13.80
N PRO A 258 16.18 -2.76 13.58
CA PRO A 258 16.81 -1.95 14.61
C PRO A 258 15.85 -1.20 15.53
N LEU A 259 14.78 -0.59 14.99
CA LEU A 259 13.81 0.15 15.81
C LEU A 259 13.15 -0.74 16.87
N MET A 260 12.78 -1.97 16.50
CA MET A 260 12.08 -2.91 17.37
C MET A 260 13.00 -3.49 18.43
N GLN A 261 14.29 -3.58 18.14
CA GLN A 261 15.31 -4.10 19.06
C GLN A 261 15.83 -3.03 20.03
N HIS A 262 16.00 -1.79 19.56
CA HIS A 262 16.72 -0.76 20.29
C HIS A 262 15.85 0.43 20.71
N GLY A 263 14.59 0.46 20.26
CA GLY A 263 13.68 1.59 20.48
C GLY A 263 14.06 2.81 19.63
N ALA A 264 13.24 3.84 19.72
CA ALA A 264 13.44 5.09 19.01
C ALA A 264 14.66 5.84 19.53
N GLN A 265 15.61 6.12 18.65
CA GLN A 265 16.87 6.78 18.95
C GLN A 265 17.13 7.94 17.99
N THR A 266 17.81 8.96 18.47
CA THR A 266 18.30 10.09 17.68
C THR A 266 19.73 10.43 18.06
N GLY A 267 20.49 11.00 17.11
CA GLY A 267 21.87 11.45 17.36
C GLY A 267 22.95 10.40 17.10
N GLY A 268 24.20 10.75 17.40
CA GLY A 268 25.40 10.04 16.95
C GLY A 268 25.72 8.69 17.61
N ALA A 269 24.94 8.25 18.60
CA ALA A 269 25.20 7.00 19.32
C ALA A 269 24.16 5.90 18.98
N ARG A 270 23.62 5.93 17.77
CA ARG A 270 22.57 4.98 17.36
C ARG A 270 23.12 3.59 17.11
N THR A 271 22.31 2.61 17.45
CA THR A 271 22.56 1.20 17.15
C THR A 271 21.64 0.75 16.04
N TYR A 272 22.24 0.27 14.95
CA TYR A 272 21.52 -0.17 13.75
C TYR A 272 21.53 -1.69 13.57
N ASP A 273 21.91 -2.42 14.61
CA ASP A 273 22.02 -3.87 14.54
C ASP A 273 20.66 -4.53 14.54
N TYR A 274 20.57 -5.60 13.78
CA TYR A 274 19.41 -6.49 13.72
C TYR A 274 19.55 -7.63 14.73
N ASP A 275 18.42 -8.15 15.19
CA ASP A 275 18.40 -9.44 15.86
C ASP A 275 18.57 -10.59 14.86
N ALA A 276 19.66 -11.37 15.04
CA ALA A 276 20.01 -12.47 14.13
C ALA A 276 19.03 -13.64 14.22
N GLY A 277 18.39 -13.85 15.38
CA GLY A 277 17.42 -14.92 15.59
C GLY A 277 16.11 -14.66 14.82
N TYR A 278 15.55 -13.48 14.97
CA TYR A 278 14.38 -13.07 14.18
C TYR A 278 14.69 -12.96 12.69
N ALA A 279 15.88 -12.46 12.32
CA ALA A 279 16.30 -12.42 10.91
C ALA A 279 16.39 -13.82 10.30
N SER A 280 16.89 -14.82 11.06
CA SER A 280 16.92 -16.21 10.60
C SER A 280 15.52 -16.79 10.41
N LYS A 281 14.60 -16.55 11.35
CA LYS A 281 13.20 -16.97 11.22
C LYS A 281 12.53 -16.31 9.99
N ALA A 282 12.81 -15.03 9.75
CA ALA A 282 12.33 -14.32 8.57
C ALA A 282 12.86 -14.96 7.27
N ALA A 283 14.18 -15.19 7.19
CA ALA A 283 14.82 -15.83 6.06
C ALA A 283 14.23 -17.23 5.77
N ASP A 284 13.93 -18.00 6.80
CA ASP A 284 13.40 -19.36 6.62
C ASP A 284 11.94 -19.35 6.15
N ALA A 285 11.08 -18.49 6.69
CA ALA A 285 9.69 -18.37 6.26
C ALA A 285 9.59 -17.87 4.80
N LEU A 286 10.35 -16.82 4.46
CA LEU A 286 10.41 -16.27 3.09
C LEU A 286 11.12 -17.24 2.14
N GLY A 287 12.15 -17.95 2.62
CA GLY A 287 12.87 -18.96 1.87
C GLY A 287 11.99 -20.16 1.49
N GLU A 288 11.08 -20.60 2.36
CA GLU A 288 10.10 -21.64 2.03
C GLU A 288 9.22 -21.21 0.86
N VAL A 289 8.78 -19.94 0.84
CA VAL A 289 8.01 -19.38 -0.27
C VAL A 289 8.84 -19.36 -1.55
N LEU A 290 10.06 -18.78 -1.51
CA LEU A 290 10.91 -18.67 -2.69
C LEU A 290 11.32 -20.04 -3.24
N GLN A 291 11.53 -21.05 -2.39
CA GLN A 291 11.78 -22.42 -2.84
C GLN A 291 10.59 -22.98 -3.64
N MET A 292 9.35 -22.69 -3.22
CA MET A 292 8.15 -23.08 -3.96
C MET A 292 8.01 -22.32 -5.29
N VAL A 293 8.36 -21.03 -5.31
CA VAL A 293 8.35 -20.20 -6.52
C VAL A 293 9.40 -20.70 -7.52
N GLU A 294 10.65 -20.87 -7.10
CA GLU A 294 11.76 -21.29 -7.96
C GLU A 294 11.56 -22.73 -8.51
N SER A 295 10.85 -23.58 -7.78
CA SER A 295 10.50 -24.93 -8.24
C SER A 295 9.21 -24.99 -9.10
N GLY A 296 8.50 -23.87 -9.27
CA GLY A 296 7.22 -23.84 -9.96
C GLY A 296 6.09 -24.58 -9.23
N SER A 297 6.19 -24.72 -7.91
CA SER A 297 5.21 -25.44 -7.09
C SER A 297 4.08 -24.54 -6.59
N THR A 298 4.00 -23.30 -7.03
CA THR A 298 2.99 -22.32 -6.70
C THR A 298 2.49 -21.59 -7.94
N GLN A 299 1.34 -20.93 -7.82
CA GLN A 299 0.78 -20.08 -8.88
C GLN A 299 1.49 -18.73 -9.04
N TYR A 300 2.39 -18.39 -8.13
CA TYR A 300 3.08 -17.10 -8.14
C TYR A 300 4.38 -17.15 -8.93
N ALA A 301 4.63 -16.10 -9.71
CA ALA A 301 5.85 -15.89 -10.48
C ALA A 301 6.10 -14.39 -10.65
N LEU A 302 7.37 -14.00 -10.80
CA LEU A 302 7.70 -12.64 -11.24
C LEU A 302 7.13 -12.39 -12.62
N VAL A 303 6.50 -11.24 -12.81
CA VAL A 303 6.01 -10.83 -14.12
C VAL A 303 7.16 -10.36 -15.01
N SER A 304 6.99 -10.51 -16.31
CA SER A 304 7.95 -9.98 -17.28
C SER A 304 7.94 -8.45 -17.29
N PHE A 305 9.07 -7.88 -17.63
CA PHE A 305 9.24 -6.45 -17.89
C PHE A 305 9.69 -6.29 -19.33
N ASP A 306 8.88 -5.65 -20.15
CA ASP A 306 9.22 -5.33 -21.51
C ASP A 306 9.51 -3.83 -21.61
N TYR A 307 10.78 -3.50 -21.67
CA TYR A 307 11.26 -2.13 -21.69
C TYR A 307 10.82 -1.37 -22.94
N GLU A 308 10.85 -2.00 -24.10
CA GLU A 308 10.47 -1.38 -25.37
C GLU A 308 8.98 -1.01 -25.42
N ASP A 309 8.16 -1.78 -24.72
CA ASP A 309 6.74 -1.48 -24.60
C ASP A 309 6.46 -0.32 -23.63
N ILE A 310 7.33 -0.11 -22.65
CA ILE A 310 7.15 0.89 -21.59
C ILE A 310 7.74 2.24 -21.98
N TYR A 311 8.97 2.24 -22.47
CA TYR A 311 9.65 3.45 -22.87
C TYR A 311 9.75 3.55 -24.39
N ASN A 312 8.81 4.24 -24.98
CA ASN A 312 8.93 4.68 -26.36
C ASN A 312 8.46 6.13 -26.47
N HIS A 313 9.41 7.05 -26.45
CA HIS A 313 9.15 8.48 -26.50
C HIS A 313 8.42 8.95 -27.77
N LYS A 314 8.29 8.11 -28.78
CA LYS A 314 7.56 8.37 -30.02
C LYS A 314 6.24 7.62 -30.11
N LYS A 315 6.05 6.62 -29.27
CA LYS A 315 4.81 5.82 -29.22
C LYS A 315 3.98 6.23 -28.03
N SER A 316 2.92 6.74 -28.34
CA SER A 316 1.95 7.34 -27.49
C SER A 316 0.92 6.38 -26.91
N LYS A 317 0.98 5.14 -27.24
CA LYS A 317 -0.03 4.21 -26.72
C LYS A 317 0.49 3.50 -25.51
N THR A 318 -0.37 3.45 -24.54
CA THR A 318 -0.29 2.59 -23.39
C THR A 318 0.14 1.21 -23.83
N ALA A 319 1.42 0.97 -23.84
CA ALA A 319 1.85 -0.38 -23.79
C ALA A 319 1.62 -0.80 -22.35
N THR A 320 0.56 -1.53 -22.09
CA THR A 320 0.46 -2.32 -20.90
C THR A 320 1.23 -3.59 -21.15
N ASN A 321 2.17 -3.88 -20.30
CA ASN A 321 2.76 -5.20 -20.21
C ASN A 321 2.43 -5.83 -18.87
N CYS A 322 2.85 -7.05 -18.65
CA CYS A 322 2.58 -7.75 -17.41
C CYS A 322 3.07 -6.99 -16.17
N TYR A 323 4.13 -6.18 -16.27
CA TYR A 323 4.63 -5.36 -15.17
C TYR A 323 3.71 -4.18 -14.84
N SER A 324 3.21 -3.48 -15.86
CA SER A 324 2.24 -2.41 -15.67
C SER A 324 0.92 -2.92 -15.12
N ASP A 325 0.51 -4.13 -15.49
CA ASP A 325 -0.71 -4.79 -15.02
C ASP A 325 -0.68 -5.12 -13.52
N LEU A 326 0.48 -5.03 -12.88
CA LEU A 326 0.58 -5.06 -11.41
C LEU A 326 -0.16 -3.90 -10.75
N PHE A 327 -0.16 -2.74 -11.39
CA PHE A 327 -0.58 -1.48 -10.80
C PHE A 327 -1.87 -0.94 -11.40
N PHE A 328 -2.11 -1.20 -12.66
CA PHE A 328 -3.35 -0.78 -13.31
C PHE A 328 -3.72 -1.67 -14.49
N THR A 329 -5.00 -1.71 -14.79
CA THR A 329 -5.53 -2.32 -16.02
C THR A 329 -6.45 -1.34 -16.71
N THR A 330 -6.44 -1.35 -18.05
CA THR A 330 -7.30 -0.52 -18.88
C THR A 330 -8.37 -1.36 -19.55
N GLY A 331 -9.60 -0.86 -19.60
CA GLY A 331 -10.71 -1.51 -20.32
C GLY A 331 -11.28 -2.76 -19.64
N GLN A 332 -10.80 -3.14 -18.48
CA GLN A 332 -11.38 -4.23 -17.69
C GLN A 332 -12.35 -3.67 -16.65
N ALA A 333 -13.54 -4.20 -16.62
CA ALA A 333 -14.57 -3.81 -15.66
C ALA A 333 -14.32 -4.32 -14.25
N TRP A 334 -13.11 -4.92 -13.93
CA TRP A 334 -12.86 -5.47 -12.60
C TRP A 334 -11.58 -6.28 -12.44
N LEU A 335 -11.34 -6.52 -11.48
CA LEU A 335 -10.94 -6.89 -10.17
C LEU A 335 -9.81 -7.89 -10.10
N GLN A 336 -9.55 -8.60 -11.17
CA GLN A 336 -8.57 -9.65 -11.13
C GLN A 336 -7.23 -9.07 -11.52
N PRO A 337 -6.20 -9.20 -10.67
CA PRO A 337 -4.88 -9.00 -11.20
C PRO A 337 -4.67 -10.04 -12.28
N GLY A 338 -4.45 -9.61 -13.49
CA GLY A 338 -3.82 -10.47 -14.49
C GLY A 338 -2.39 -10.82 -14.10
N SER A 339 -2.00 -10.54 -12.85
CA SER A 339 -0.64 -10.62 -12.37
C SER A 339 -0.43 -11.82 -11.47
N THR A 340 0.51 -12.68 -11.85
CA THR A 340 1.01 -13.78 -11.02
C THR A 340 1.90 -13.30 -9.86
N GLU A 341 2.22 -12.01 -9.79
CA GLU A 341 3.14 -11.47 -8.80
C GLU A 341 2.42 -10.92 -7.56
N ALA A 342 1.15 -10.49 -7.68
CA ALA A 342 0.40 -9.95 -6.57
C ALA A 342 -0.01 -11.07 -5.59
N ILE A 343 0.49 -11.00 -4.35
CA ILE A 343 0.23 -12.00 -3.31
C ILE A 343 -0.94 -11.59 -2.43
N PHE A 344 -1.00 -10.31 -2.04
CA PHE A 344 -2.07 -9.81 -1.20
C PHE A 344 -2.40 -8.36 -1.52
N ARG A 345 -3.67 -8.08 -1.70
CA ARG A 345 -4.19 -6.73 -1.94
C ARG A 345 -5.59 -6.58 -1.36
N GLY A 346 -5.99 -5.36 -1.10
CA GLY A 346 -7.38 -5.05 -0.76
C GLY A 346 -8.32 -5.23 -1.96
N PRO A 347 -9.63 -5.33 -1.72
CA PRO A 347 -10.62 -5.35 -2.79
C PRO A 347 -10.53 -4.04 -3.57
N SER A 348 -10.69 -4.12 -4.87
CA SER A 348 -10.84 -2.94 -5.71
C SER A 348 -12.25 -2.39 -5.53
N THR A 349 -12.34 -1.14 -5.14
CA THR A 349 -13.60 -0.41 -5.11
C THR A 349 -13.88 0.16 -6.49
N GLY A 350 -15.10 0.14 -6.93
CA GLY A 350 -15.59 0.42 -8.26
C GLY A 350 -14.88 1.54 -9.06
N TRP A 351 -14.93 1.43 -10.35
CA TRP A 351 -14.16 2.19 -11.32
C TRP A 351 -14.21 3.73 -11.17
N SER A 352 -15.27 4.31 -10.68
CA SER A 352 -15.38 5.76 -10.50
C SER A 352 -14.37 6.34 -9.51
N PHE A 353 -13.92 5.52 -8.57
CA PHE A 353 -12.97 5.92 -7.54
C PHE A 353 -11.53 5.93 -8.02
N THR A 354 -11.12 4.85 -8.65
CA THR A 354 -9.78 4.70 -9.20
C THR A 354 -9.52 5.70 -10.31
N ARG A 355 -10.54 6.01 -11.11
CA ARG A 355 -10.45 6.92 -12.23
C ARG A 355 -10.27 8.38 -11.84
N TYR A 356 -11.14 8.90 -10.99
CA TYR A 356 -11.16 10.33 -10.69
C TYR A 356 -10.03 10.78 -9.79
N ASN A 357 -9.65 9.97 -8.84
CA ASN A 357 -8.66 10.37 -7.85
C ASN A 357 -7.24 10.07 -8.29
N TYR A 358 -7.06 9.03 -9.08
CA TYR A 358 -5.76 8.54 -9.48
C TYR A 358 -5.11 9.40 -10.56
N SER A 359 -5.77 9.59 -11.68
CA SER A 359 -5.25 10.40 -12.78
C SER A 359 -5.17 11.90 -12.45
N ARG A 360 -5.95 12.37 -11.49
CA ARG A 360 -5.96 13.75 -11.05
C ARG A 360 -4.75 14.15 -10.20
N THR A 361 -4.04 13.21 -9.66
CA THR A 361 -3.03 13.44 -8.63
C THR A 361 -1.60 13.41 -9.17
N PHE A 362 -1.38 12.93 -10.41
CA PHE A 362 -0.06 12.53 -10.89
C PHE A 362 0.42 13.25 -12.16
N GLY A 363 -0.09 14.41 -12.47
CA GLY A 363 0.36 15.16 -13.63
C GLY A 363 0.11 16.66 -13.49
N PRO A 364 0.52 17.48 -14.48
CA PRO A 364 0.23 18.90 -14.50
C PRO A 364 -1.27 19.16 -14.43
N ASN A 365 -1.68 20.07 -13.57
CA ASN A 365 -3.09 20.40 -13.38
C ASN A 365 -3.82 20.77 -14.68
N ALA A 366 -3.14 21.47 -15.57
CA ALA A 366 -3.68 21.84 -16.87
C ALA A 366 -4.07 20.64 -17.75
N LEU A 367 -3.42 19.49 -17.57
CA LEU A 367 -3.59 18.30 -18.41
C LEU A 367 -4.37 17.18 -17.74
N CYS A 368 -4.20 17.00 -16.44
CA CYS A 368 -4.68 15.81 -15.74
C CYS A 368 -5.80 16.09 -14.76
N ALA A 369 -5.91 17.27 -14.20
CA ALA A 369 -6.79 17.47 -13.06
C ALA A 369 -7.46 18.83 -12.98
N GLN A 370 -8.60 18.82 -12.33
CA GLN A 370 -9.20 19.99 -11.70
C GLN A 370 -8.74 20.17 -10.24
N ASP A 371 -7.91 19.27 -9.75
CA ASP A 371 -7.49 19.20 -8.35
C ASP A 371 -6.02 19.57 -8.19
N ASN A 372 -5.72 20.38 -7.21
CA ASN A 372 -4.40 21.00 -7.03
C ASN A 372 -3.38 20.11 -6.30
N LYS A 373 -3.66 18.84 -6.13
CA LYS A 373 -2.91 17.96 -5.24
C LYS A 373 -2.13 16.94 -6.03
N ILE A 374 -0.91 17.26 -6.33
CA ILE A 374 -0.02 16.47 -7.17
C ILE A 374 1.05 15.85 -6.31
N HIS A 375 1.09 14.51 -6.25
CA HIS A 375 2.23 13.78 -5.70
C HIS A 375 3.36 13.80 -6.73
N GLN A 376 4.54 14.17 -6.31
CA GLN A 376 5.71 14.31 -7.19
C GLN A 376 6.90 13.59 -6.60
N PRO A 377 7.65 12.80 -7.39
CA PRO A 377 8.90 12.22 -6.93
C PRO A 377 9.88 13.32 -6.55
N THR A 378 10.56 13.19 -5.42
CA THR A 378 11.62 14.12 -5.03
C THR A 378 12.88 13.86 -5.84
N ALA A 379 13.68 14.88 -6.11
CA ALA A 379 14.91 14.70 -6.90
C ALA A 379 15.94 13.82 -6.18
N ASN A 380 16.08 13.95 -4.86
CA ASN A 380 16.96 13.09 -4.08
C ASN A 380 16.52 11.61 -4.10
N TYR A 381 15.21 11.34 -4.18
CA TYR A 381 14.76 9.96 -4.31
C TYR A 381 15.01 9.38 -5.71
N VAL A 382 14.82 10.17 -6.75
CA VAL A 382 15.07 9.76 -8.14
C VAL A 382 16.52 9.32 -8.36
N GLU A 383 17.46 9.77 -7.55
CA GLU A 383 18.86 9.33 -7.61
C GLU A 383 19.07 7.86 -7.21
N TYR A 384 18.16 7.25 -6.44
CA TYR A 384 18.24 5.82 -6.12
C TYR A 384 18.15 4.92 -7.36
N TYR A 385 17.52 5.39 -8.44
CA TYR A 385 17.50 4.71 -9.74
C TYR A 385 18.88 4.74 -10.42
N GLY A 386 19.91 4.37 -9.90
CA GLY A 386 21.27 4.32 -10.42
C GLY A 386 21.45 4.24 -11.94
N MET A 387 22.54 3.68 -12.36
CA MET A 387 22.84 3.45 -13.79
C MET A 387 22.46 2.04 -14.24
N GLU A 388 22.29 1.85 -15.54
CA GLU A 388 21.98 0.55 -16.16
C GLU A 388 23.02 -0.54 -15.86
N ASN A 389 24.26 -0.17 -15.55
CA ASN A 389 25.29 -1.09 -15.09
C ASN A 389 25.13 -1.56 -13.63
N GLY A 390 24.07 -1.13 -12.95
CA GLY A 390 23.71 -1.53 -11.61
C GLY A 390 24.35 -0.69 -10.48
N LEU A 391 25.21 0.27 -10.81
CA LEU A 391 25.89 1.10 -9.82
C LEU A 391 25.06 2.35 -9.43
N PRO A 392 25.16 2.83 -8.19
CA PRO A 392 24.59 4.12 -7.79
C PRO A 392 25.26 5.28 -8.53
N LEU A 393 24.58 6.44 -8.64
CA LEU A 393 25.08 7.58 -9.44
C LEU A 393 26.39 8.15 -8.91
N ASP A 394 26.59 8.14 -7.62
CA ASP A 394 27.78 8.68 -6.93
C ASP A 394 28.98 7.72 -6.94
N ASP A 395 28.80 6.50 -7.46
CA ASP A 395 29.90 5.55 -7.60
C ASP A 395 30.83 5.98 -8.74
N PRO A 396 32.16 6.04 -8.50
CA PRO A 396 33.14 6.47 -9.51
C PRO A 396 33.10 5.64 -10.81
N ASP A 397 32.70 4.38 -10.74
CA ASP A 397 32.63 3.46 -11.87
C ASP A 397 31.24 3.47 -12.54
N SER A 398 30.31 4.30 -12.07
CA SER A 398 28.94 4.35 -12.57
C SER A 398 28.83 4.83 -14.02
N GLY A 399 29.72 5.71 -14.44
CA GLY A 399 29.66 6.36 -15.73
C GLY A 399 28.61 7.48 -15.83
N TYR A 400 28.05 7.92 -14.70
CA TYR A 400 27.08 9.01 -14.68
C TYR A 400 27.70 10.33 -15.14
N ASP A 401 27.03 11.01 -16.08
CA ASP A 401 27.38 12.35 -16.54
C ASP A 401 26.26 13.35 -16.20
N PRO A 402 26.50 14.34 -15.32
CA PRO A 402 25.48 15.33 -14.97
C PRO A 402 25.03 16.23 -16.14
N ASN A 403 25.77 16.27 -17.25
CA ASN A 403 25.30 16.96 -18.46
C ASN A 403 24.29 16.13 -19.27
N TYR A 404 24.20 14.82 -19.01
CA TYR A 404 23.25 13.89 -19.60
C TYR A 404 22.59 13.01 -18.53
N PRO A 405 21.89 13.61 -17.54
CA PRO A 405 21.49 12.93 -16.33
C PRO A 405 20.43 11.84 -16.54
N PHE A 406 19.84 11.82 -17.71
CA PHE A 406 18.78 10.85 -18.07
C PHE A 406 19.30 9.70 -18.93
N LYS A 407 20.59 9.72 -19.31
CA LYS A 407 21.19 8.69 -20.16
C LYS A 407 21.71 7.51 -19.36
N GLY A 408 21.49 6.28 -19.86
CA GLY A 408 22.04 5.05 -19.29
C GLY A 408 21.59 4.76 -17.84
N ARG A 409 20.39 5.21 -17.47
CA ARG A 409 19.81 4.97 -16.14
C ARG A 409 19.24 3.55 -16.04
N ASP A 410 19.00 3.10 -14.80
CA ASP A 410 18.26 1.87 -14.53
C ASP A 410 16.97 1.84 -15.36
N PRO A 411 16.63 0.73 -16.03
CA PRO A 411 15.44 0.66 -16.88
C PRO A 411 14.13 1.06 -16.18
N ARG A 412 14.03 0.82 -14.87
CA ARG A 412 12.87 1.21 -14.07
C ARG A 412 12.71 2.72 -13.94
N PHE A 413 13.79 3.51 -14.03
CA PHE A 413 13.70 4.96 -14.08
C PHE A 413 12.79 5.42 -15.23
N TYR A 414 12.96 4.84 -16.41
CA TYR A 414 12.19 5.22 -17.59
C TYR A 414 10.73 4.74 -17.54
N HIS A 415 10.45 3.71 -16.75
CA HIS A 415 9.08 3.25 -16.51
C HIS A 415 8.36 4.12 -15.46
N ASP A 416 9.07 4.47 -14.40
CA ASP A 416 8.45 5.02 -13.19
C ASP A 416 8.39 6.55 -13.18
N ILE A 417 9.27 7.22 -13.95
CA ILE A 417 9.53 8.65 -13.85
C ILE A 417 9.34 9.35 -15.19
N ILE A 418 8.59 10.45 -15.17
CA ILE A 418 8.56 11.40 -16.28
C ILE A 418 9.64 12.43 -16.03
N PHE A 419 10.62 12.47 -16.93
CA PHE A 419 11.73 13.41 -16.92
C PHE A 419 11.65 14.41 -18.09
N ASP A 420 12.51 15.41 -18.11
CA ASP A 420 12.49 16.48 -19.11
C ASP A 420 12.59 15.96 -20.54
N GLY A 421 11.74 16.48 -21.42
CA GLY A 421 11.72 16.16 -22.84
C GLY A 421 10.91 14.92 -23.23
N VAL A 422 10.43 14.11 -22.28
CA VAL A 422 9.54 12.98 -22.60
C VAL A 422 8.26 13.49 -23.27
N GLN A 423 7.83 12.84 -24.34
CA GLN A 423 6.55 13.18 -24.98
C GLN A 423 5.39 12.86 -24.02
N TYR A 424 4.74 13.91 -23.52
CA TYR A 424 3.68 13.79 -22.53
C TYR A 424 2.28 13.79 -23.17
N ILE A 425 2.09 14.56 -24.25
CA ILE A 425 0.84 14.60 -25.02
C ILE A 425 1.07 13.90 -26.37
N ASN A 426 0.23 12.92 -26.64
CA ASN A 426 0.32 12.09 -27.84
C ASN A 426 -0.57 12.63 -28.95
N GLY A 427 -1.74 13.11 -28.59
CA GLY A 427 -2.68 13.74 -29.50
C GLY A 427 -2.29 15.16 -29.93
N ASP A 428 -3.26 15.88 -30.46
CA ASP A 428 -3.11 17.32 -30.75
C ASP A 428 -3.21 18.09 -29.43
N PRO A 429 -2.15 18.79 -29.01
CA PRO A 429 -2.11 19.48 -27.73
C PRO A 429 -2.94 20.77 -27.68
N GLY A 430 -3.52 21.23 -28.78
CA GLY A 430 -4.31 22.45 -28.83
C GLY A 430 -3.61 23.64 -28.18
N ALA A 431 -4.24 24.26 -27.17
CA ALA A 431 -3.68 25.39 -26.45
C ALA A 431 -2.49 25.05 -25.54
N ASP A 432 -2.29 23.79 -25.23
CA ASP A 432 -1.23 23.31 -24.32
C ASP A 432 -0.01 22.76 -25.09
N ALA A 433 0.25 23.27 -26.31
CA ALA A 433 1.33 22.82 -27.19
C ALA A 433 2.71 22.85 -26.50
N ALA A 434 2.96 23.83 -25.65
CA ALA A 434 4.20 23.93 -24.87
C ALA A 434 4.41 22.78 -23.84
N MET A 435 3.36 21.98 -23.60
CA MET A 435 3.41 20.79 -22.72
C MET A 435 3.43 19.48 -23.52
N LYS A 436 3.58 19.53 -24.84
CA LYS A 436 3.65 18.31 -25.66
C LYS A 436 4.83 17.43 -25.23
N TYR A 437 5.94 18.04 -24.99
CA TYR A 437 7.13 17.44 -24.39
C TYR A 437 7.31 17.99 -22.97
N ALA A 438 7.55 17.13 -22.02
CA ALA A 438 7.66 17.51 -20.63
C ALA A 438 8.69 18.62 -20.42
N GLY A 439 8.26 19.81 -20.11
CA GLY A 439 9.11 20.98 -19.87
C GLY A 439 9.45 21.10 -18.40
N LEU A 440 10.38 20.29 -17.89
CA LEU A 440 10.70 20.14 -16.49
C LEU A 440 12.00 20.83 -16.05
N ALA A 441 12.73 21.43 -16.99
CA ALA A 441 13.85 22.34 -16.68
C ALA A 441 13.38 23.54 -15.85
N THR A 442 14.29 24.22 -15.16
CA THR A 442 14.00 25.44 -14.39
C THR A 442 13.33 26.47 -15.27
N GLY A 443 12.15 26.94 -14.88
CA GLY A 443 11.31 27.84 -15.68
C GLY A 443 10.58 27.21 -16.86
N GLY A 444 10.66 25.90 -17.04
CA GLY A 444 9.96 25.18 -18.11
C GLY A 444 8.43 25.21 -18.01
N SER A 445 7.74 24.81 -19.08
CA SER A 445 6.28 24.89 -19.21
C SER A 445 5.52 24.13 -18.11
N MET A 446 6.11 23.05 -17.58
CA MET A 446 5.56 22.25 -16.50
C MET A 446 6.12 22.61 -15.11
N ARG A 447 6.93 23.67 -15.01
CA ARG A 447 7.48 24.22 -13.76
C ARG A 447 6.91 25.58 -13.40
N ALA A 448 6.57 26.38 -14.41
CA ALA A 448 6.18 27.78 -14.26
C ALA A 448 4.71 28.00 -13.92
N VAL A 449 3.86 27.00 -14.07
CA VAL A 449 2.41 27.13 -13.84
C VAL A 449 2.02 26.69 -12.43
N SER A 450 0.94 27.25 -11.93
CA SER A 450 0.36 26.80 -10.66
C SER A 450 0.07 25.30 -10.73
N ASN A 451 0.45 24.58 -9.68
CA ASN A 451 0.29 23.12 -9.58
C ASN A 451 1.09 22.32 -10.64
N ALA A 452 2.18 22.89 -11.09
CA ALA A 452 3.18 22.21 -11.88
C ALA A 452 4.20 21.45 -10.99
N SER A 453 5.19 20.82 -11.60
CA SER A 453 6.23 20.12 -10.85
C SER A 453 7.07 21.08 -10.00
N ARG A 454 7.17 20.80 -8.72
CA ARG A 454 8.09 21.49 -7.80
C ARG A 454 9.42 20.76 -7.66
N THR A 455 9.49 19.50 -8.13
CA THR A 455 10.65 18.63 -7.94
C THR A 455 11.47 18.44 -9.21
N GLY A 456 10.97 18.85 -10.38
CA GLY A 456 11.60 18.60 -11.66
C GLY A 456 11.21 17.27 -12.29
N TYR A 457 10.31 16.52 -11.67
CA TYR A 457 9.83 15.23 -12.14
C TYR A 457 8.33 15.10 -12.01
N PHE A 458 7.75 14.19 -12.77
CA PHE A 458 6.45 13.61 -12.52
C PHE A 458 6.56 12.09 -12.44
N TYR A 459 5.55 11.49 -11.99
CA TYR A 459 5.37 10.12 -11.60
C TYR A 459 4.58 9.35 -12.68
N GLN A 460 5.08 8.18 -13.08
CA GLN A 460 4.48 7.39 -14.15
C GLN A 460 4.08 5.99 -13.71
N LYS A 461 4.79 5.38 -12.76
CA LYS A 461 4.68 3.96 -12.41
C LYS A 461 3.25 3.42 -12.27
N LEU A 462 2.37 4.21 -11.64
CA LEU A 462 1.02 3.80 -11.33
C LEU A 462 -0.03 4.44 -12.25
N VAL A 463 0.40 5.16 -13.29
CA VAL A 463 -0.48 5.95 -14.17
C VAL A 463 -0.26 5.55 -15.62
N PRO A 464 -1.32 5.16 -16.35
CA PRO A 464 -1.21 4.95 -17.79
C PRO A 464 -0.74 6.20 -18.53
N HIS A 465 0.09 6.04 -19.53
CA HIS A 465 0.62 7.13 -20.35
C HIS A 465 -0.45 7.98 -21.06
N THR A 466 -1.66 7.45 -21.18
CA THR A 466 -2.80 8.11 -21.85
C THR A 466 -3.78 8.76 -20.89
N CYS A 467 -3.45 8.86 -19.59
CA CYS A 467 -4.32 9.45 -18.58
C CYS A 467 -4.24 10.98 -18.53
N GLN A 468 -4.51 11.64 -19.66
CA GLN A 468 -4.58 13.10 -19.74
C GLN A 468 -5.59 13.54 -20.81
N LYS A 469 -5.99 14.82 -20.77
CA LYS A 469 -7.15 15.32 -21.50
C LYS A 469 -7.09 15.26 -23.03
N TYR A 470 -5.91 15.10 -23.63
CA TYR A 470 -5.73 15.14 -25.08
C TYR A 470 -5.61 13.76 -25.74
N ASP A 471 -5.30 12.72 -24.97
CA ASP A 471 -4.95 11.42 -25.56
C ASP A 471 -6.13 10.48 -25.71
N GLU A 472 -7.15 10.57 -24.88
CA GLU A 472 -8.31 9.70 -25.01
C GLU A 472 -9.65 10.40 -24.74
N GLY A 473 -10.00 11.30 -25.61
CA GLY A 473 -11.40 11.67 -25.70
C GLY A 473 -11.85 12.72 -24.78
N SER A 474 -12.79 12.93 -24.13
CA SER A 474 -13.40 14.12 -23.57
C SER A 474 -12.65 14.67 -22.37
N SER A 475 -12.73 15.97 -22.20
CA SER A 475 -12.25 16.75 -21.07
C SER A 475 -12.67 16.21 -19.69
N ASP A 476 -13.71 15.38 -19.65
CA ASP A 476 -14.25 14.86 -18.40
C ASP A 476 -13.71 13.45 -18.05
N ASN A 477 -13.03 12.79 -18.97
CA ASN A 477 -12.67 11.40 -18.82
C ASN A 477 -11.19 11.10 -18.56
N TYR A 478 -10.29 12.01 -18.84
CA TYR A 478 -8.84 11.89 -18.57
C TYR A 478 -8.24 10.52 -18.95
N GLY A 479 -8.63 9.99 -20.11
CA GLY A 479 -8.17 8.71 -20.62
C GLY A 479 -9.04 7.51 -20.22
N PRO A 480 -8.59 6.31 -20.59
CA PRO A 480 -9.29 5.08 -20.23
C PRO A 480 -9.39 5.01 -18.71
N SER A 481 -10.49 4.54 -18.21
CA SER A 481 -10.69 4.38 -16.77
C SER A 481 -9.80 3.25 -16.25
N PRO A 482 -8.60 3.50 -15.75
CA PRO A 482 -7.77 2.44 -15.24
C PRO A 482 -8.34 1.96 -13.91
N HIS A 483 -8.32 0.64 -13.70
CA HIS A 483 -8.41 0.09 -12.37
C HIS A 483 -7.01 0.08 -11.81
N ALA A 484 -6.77 0.88 -10.76
CA ALA A 484 -5.48 0.95 -10.12
C ALA A 484 -5.42 -0.01 -8.93
N TYR A 485 -4.27 -0.64 -8.77
CA TYR A 485 -3.98 -1.57 -7.69
C TYR A 485 -2.66 -1.19 -7.05
N ILE A 486 -2.63 -1.16 -5.72
CA ILE A 486 -1.38 -1.12 -4.97
C ILE A 486 -1.42 -2.32 -4.04
N PRO A 487 -0.65 -3.36 -4.32
CA PRO A 487 -0.64 -4.55 -3.48
C PRO A 487 0.00 -4.23 -2.12
N TYR A 488 -0.57 -4.76 -1.05
CA TYR A 488 0.08 -4.79 0.26
C TYR A 488 1.34 -5.65 0.24
N MET A 489 1.36 -6.62 -0.68
CA MET A 489 2.47 -7.55 -0.84
C MET A 489 2.48 -8.14 -2.24
N ARG A 490 3.61 -8.12 -2.90
CA ARG A 490 3.89 -8.78 -4.17
C ARG A 490 5.21 -9.55 -4.10
N LEU A 491 5.42 -10.44 -5.05
CA LEU A 491 6.56 -11.37 -5.00
C LEU A 491 7.93 -10.67 -4.96
N ALA A 492 8.08 -9.52 -5.63
CA ALA A 492 9.32 -8.75 -5.53
C ALA A 492 9.63 -8.29 -4.10
N ASP A 493 8.61 -7.91 -3.30
CA ASP A 493 8.79 -7.59 -1.87
C ASP A 493 9.36 -8.80 -1.11
N ILE A 494 8.96 -10.01 -1.49
CA ILE A 494 9.45 -11.24 -0.86
C ILE A 494 10.94 -11.47 -1.15
N TYR A 495 11.37 -11.30 -2.41
CA TYR A 495 12.78 -11.39 -2.76
C TYR A 495 13.62 -10.36 -1.99
N LEU A 496 13.12 -9.13 -1.88
CA LEU A 496 13.80 -8.03 -1.17
C LEU A 496 13.89 -8.28 0.34
N MET A 497 12.79 -8.69 0.97
CA MET A 497 12.78 -9.02 2.40
C MET A 497 13.66 -10.24 2.71
N TYR A 498 13.65 -11.25 1.84
CA TYR A 498 14.54 -12.40 1.93
C TYR A 498 16.01 -11.99 1.82
N ALA A 499 16.33 -11.14 0.83
CA ALA A 499 17.70 -10.64 0.65
C ALA A 499 18.18 -9.88 1.90
N GLU A 500 17.34 -9.02 2.48
CA GLU A 500 17.65 -8.29 3.71
C GLU A 500 17.89 -9.22 4.90
N ALA A 501 16.97 -10.16 5.14
CA ALA A 501 17.10 -11.13 6.23
C ALA A 501 18.36 -12.01 6.09
N CYS A 502 18.66 -12.45 4.87
CA CYS A 502 19.87 -13.22 4.57
C CYS A 502 21.16 -12.39 4.67
N ALA A 503 21.10 -11.10 4.31
CA ALA A 503 22.23 -10.17 4.48
C ALA A 503 22.62 -10.03 5.95
N VAL A 504 21.68 -10.00 6.86
CA VAL A 504 21.93 -10.02 8.31
C VAL A 504 22.67 -11.29 8.74
N LYS A 505 22.33 -12.45 8.17
CA LYS A 505 22.97 -13.73 8.48
C LYS A 505 24.40 -13.88 7.96
N GLY A 506 24.69 -13.35 6.78
CA GLY A 506 25.99 -13.64 6.15
C GLY A 506 26.37 -12.71 4.99
N GLY A 507 25.86 -11.47 4.98
CA GLY A 507 26.14 -10.51 3.92
C GLY A 507 25.63 -11.00 2.55
N PRO A 508 26.32 -10.68 1.45
CA PRO A 508 25.92 -11.07 0.09
C PRO A 508 25.71 -12.57 -0.10
N ALA A 509 26.51 -13.40 0.58
CA ALA A 509 26.47 -14.86 0.52
C ALA A 509 25.51 -15.51 1.53
N GLY A 510 24.90 -14.70 2.40
CA GLY A 510 23.92 -15.17 3.38
C GLY A 510 22.73 -15.84 2.72
N LYS A 511 22.22 -16.91 3.30
CA LYS A 511 21.05 -17.65 2.80
C LYS A 511 20.26 -18.30 3.93
N SER A 512 19.04 -18.69 3.63
CA SER A 512 18.19 -19.48 4.52
C SER A 512 18.52 -20.98 4.40
N ASP A 513 18.09 -21.75 5.40
CA ASP A 513 18.16 -23.22 5.34
C ASP A 513 17.06 -23.83 4.45
N LYS A 514 16.08 -23.04 4.03
CA LYS A 514 14.92 -23.46 3.24
C LYS A 514 15.02 -23.13 1.75
N CYS A 515 15.98 -22.28 1.33
CA CYS A 515 16.15 -21.86 -0.05
C CYS A 515 17.63 -21.78 -0.41
N SER A 516 17.95 -22.15 -1.65
CA SER A 516 19.34 -22.14 -2.13
C SER A 516 19.83 -20.74 -2.53
N LEU A 517 18.92 -19.79 -2.80
CA LEU A 517 19.28 -18.43 -3.17
C LEU A 517 20.07 -17.74 -2.05
N THR A 518 21.16 -17.10 -2.42
CA THR A 518 21.84 -16.16 -1.53
C THR A 518 21.15 -14.80 -1.52
N SER A 519 21.51 -13.95 -0.57
CA SER A 519 21.02 -12.57 -0.51
C SER A 519 21.21 -11.84 -1.84
N ILE A 520 22.41 -11.91 -2.41
CA ILE A 520 22.73 -11.22 -3.68
C ILE A 520 22.01 -11.86 -4.87
N ASP A 521 21.81 -13.17 -4.88
CA ASP A 521 21.03 -13.84 -5.93
C ASP A 521 19.58 -13.35 -5.96
N ALA A 522 18.98 -13.17 -4.78
CA ALA A 522 17.61 -12.69 -4.68
C ALA A 522 17.45 -11.26 -5.25
N LEU A 523 18.41 -10.37 -4.99
CA LEU A 523 18.41 -9.03 -5.61
C LEU A 523 18.62 -9.11 -7.12
N ASN A 524 19.55 -9.94 -7.57
CA ASN A 524 19.87 -10.05 -8.99
C ASN A 524 18.72 -10.65 -9.81
N LYS A 525 17.84 -11.47 -9.23
CA LYS A 525 16.60 -11.91 -9.89
C LYS A 525 15.72 -10.74 -10.33
N LEU A 526 15.61 -9.70 -9.50
CA LEU A 526 14.84 -8.51 -9.84
C LEU A 526 15.54 -7.64 -10.89
N ARG A 527 16.86 -7.54 -10.82
CA ARG A 527 17.67 -6.82 -11.81
C ARG A 527 17.68 -7.51 -13.16
N ASP A 528 17.82 -8.83 -13.19
CA ASP A 528 17.74 -9.64 -14.42
C ASP A 528 16.40 -9.44 -15.14
N ARG A 529 15.30 -9.39 -14.38
CA ARG A 529 13.96 -9.15 -14.94
C ARG A 529 13.87 -7.88 -15.79
N VAL A 530 14.55 -6.82 -15.33
CA VAL A 530 14.50 -5.49 -15.98
C VAL A 530 15.70 -5.19 -16.86
N GLY A 531 16.66 -6.11 -16.94
CA GLY A 531 17.90 -5.92 -17.71
C GLY A 531 18.88 -4.93 -17.07
N ALA A 532 18.81 -4.70 -15.77
CA ALA A 532 19.77 -3.89 -15.04
C ALA A 532 21.00 -4.72 -14.64
N GLY A 533 22.16 -4.07 -14.53
CA GLY A 533 23.40 -4.70 -14.08
C GLY A 533 23.30 -5.27 -12.66
N HIS A 534 23.97 -6.37 -12.42
CA HIS A 534 24.00 -7.05 -11.12
C HIS A 534 24.58 -6.16 -10.01
N VAL A 535 24.22 -6.48 -8.77
CA VAL A 535 24.84 -5.86 -7.59
C VAL A 535 26.35 -6.14 -7.61
N SER A 536 27.14 -5.08 -7.50
CA SER A 536 28.59 -5.22 -7.56
C SER A 536 29.13 -5.96 -6.33
N THR A 537 30.02 -6.91 -6.56
CA THR A 537 30.71 -7.68 -5.50
C THR A 537 31.66 -6.84 -4.64
N LYS A 538 31.93 -5.59 -5.04
CA LYS A 538 32.72 -4.65 -4.21
C LYS A 538 31.97 -4.21 -2.95
N PHE A 539 30.65 -4.28 -2.94
CA PHE A 539 29.82 -3.92 -1.79
C PHE A 539 29.79 -5.05 -0.76
N THR A 540 30.25 -4.76 0.45
CA THR A 540 30.28 -5.69 1.59
C THR A 540 29.85 -4.96 2.87
N GLY A 541 29.46 -5.72 3.91
CA GLY A 541 29.07 -5.15 5.19
C GLY A 541 27.93 -4.12 5.04
N ASN A 542 28.09 -2.94 5.63
CA ASN A 542 27.08 -1.88 5.58
C ASN A 542 26.83 -1.36 4.16
N ALA A 543 27.87 -1.27 3.32
CA ALA A 543 27.70 -0.87 1.92
C ALA A 543 26.83 -1.85 1.14
N TYR A 544 26.92 -3.14 1.44
CA TYR A 544 26.00 -4.12 0.85
C TYR A 544 24.56 -3.97 1.38
N MET A 545 24.40 -3.72 2.68
CA MET A 545 23.06 -3.45 3.22
C MET A 545 22.45 -2.18 2.63
N ASP A 546 23.25 -1.17 2.32
CA ASP A 546 22.78 0.04 1.64
C ASP A 546 22.34 -0.26 0.19
N GLU A 547 23.01 -1.21 -0.51
CA GLU A 547 22.54 -1.71 -1.81
C GLU A 547 21.23 -2.49 -1.71
N VAL A 548 21.04 -3.30 -0.66
CA VAL A 548 19.74 -3.96 -0.39
C VAL A 548 18.63 -2.92 -0.21
N ARG A 549 18.90 -1.87 0.57
CA ARG A 549 17.95 -0.76 0.80
C ARG A 549 17.69 0.04 -0.47
N ARG A 550 18.72 0.26 -1.30
CA ARG A 550 18.60 0.95 -2.58
C ARG A 550 17.75 0.14 -3.56
N GLU A 551 18.01 -1.15 -3.70
CA GLU A 551 17.20 -2.02 -4.56
C GLU A 551 15.73 -2.03 -4.12
N ARG A 552 15.49 -2.05 -2.81
CA ARG A 552 14.14 -1.97 -2.27
C ARG A 552 13.48 -0.62 -2.55
N ALA A 553 14.22 0.49 -2.48
CA ALA A 553 13.73 1.81 -2.84
C ALA A 553 13.32 1.88 -4.32
N VAL A 554 14.14 1.34 -5.22
CA VAL A 554 13.87 1.37 -6.67
C VAL A 554 12.72 0.44 -7.04
N GLU A 555 12.76 -0.81 -6.59
CA GLU A 555 11.77 -1.81 -6.99
C GLU A 555 10.38 -1.51 -6.45
N LEU A 556 10.28 -1.08 -5.18
CA LEU A 556 9.01 -0.78 -4.51
C LEU A 556 8.69 0.72 -4.47
N ALA A 557 9.34 1.52 -5.30
CA ALA A 557 9.11 2.95 -5.39
C ALA A 557 7.61 3.26 -5.51
N PHE A 558 7.12 4.19 -4.70
CA PHE A 558 5.75 4.71 -4.71
C PHE A 558 4.65 3.71 -4.32
N GLU A 559 5.00 2.53 -3.78
CA GLU A 559 4.04 1.51 -3.37
C GLU A 559 3.68 1.58 -1.88
N GLY A 560 4.09 2.63 -1.16
CA GLY A 560 3.73 2.85 0.24
C GLY A 560 4.58 2.09 1.27
N HIS A 561 5.72 1.57 0.88
CA HIS A 561 6.62 0.82 1.78
C HIS A 561 7.65 1.72 2.47
N ARG A 562 8.06 2.81 1.83
CA ARG A 562 9.24 3.59 2.17
C ARG A 562 9.24 4.15 3.59
N PHE A 563 8.12 4.71 4.05
CA PHE A 563 8.03 5.27 5.40
C PHE A 563 8.35 4.21 6.47
N ASN A 564 7.68 3.05 6.40
CA ASN A 564 7.91 1.98 7.36
C ASN A 564 9.31 1.36 7.26
N ASP A 565 9.92 1.37 6.08
CA ASP A 565 11.29 0.92 5.90
C ASP A 565 12.27 1.86 6.60
N LEU A 566 12.19 3.17 6.36
CA LEU A 566 13.02 4.16 7.05
C LEU A 566 12.80 4.15 8.56
N GLN A 567 11.55 3.97 8.97
CA GLN A 567 11.15 3.85 10.38
C GLN A 567 11.85 2.65 11.04
N ARG A 568 11.66 1.43 10.53
CA ARG A 568 12.19 0.21 11.14
C ARG A 568 13.72 0.12 11.08
N TRP A 569 14.35 0.75 10.08
CA TRP A 569 15.81 0.85 9.96
C TRP A 569 16.45 1.92 10.86
N LEU A 570 15.67 2.68 11.65
CA LEU A 570 16.11 3.85 12.42
C LEU A 570 16.72 4.97 11.56
N LEU A 571 16.30 5.10 10.31
CA LEU A 571 16.82 6.08 9.36
C LEU A 571 15.94 7.33 9.21
N LEU A 572 14.71 7.32 9.74
CA LEU A 572 13.71 8.35 9.52
C LEU A 572 14.18 9.76 9.94
N THR A 573 15.05 9.86 10.93
CA THR A 573 15.59 11.13 11.45
C THR A 573 17.01 11.43 10.95
N GLU A 574 17.55 10.62 10.04
CA GLU A 574 18.86 10.90 9.43
C GLU A 574 18.77 12.06 8.43
N PRO A 575 19.74 12.99 8.41
CA PRO A 575 19.69 14.16 7.53
C PRO A 575 19.44 13.83 6.05
N LYS A 576 20.01 12.73 5.56
CA LYS A 576 19.82 12.25 4.19
C LYS A 576 18.35 12.00 3.86
N TYR A 577 17.55 11.54 4.82
CA TYR A 577 16.16 11.12 4.61
C TYR A 577 15.14 12.16 5.09
N THR A 578 15.58 13.24 5.76
CA THR A 578 14.69 14.33 6.18
C THR A 578 14.56 15.42 5.15
N VAL A 579 15.44 15.46 4.16
CA VAL A 579 15.48 16.51 3.12
C VAL A 579 14.73 16.03 1.88
N LYS A 580 13.93 16.92 1.30
CA LYS A 580 13.31 16.76 -0.02
C LYS A 580 13.87 17.83 -0.95
N THR A 581 14.21 17.43 -2.17
CA THR A 581 14.88 18.32 -3.13
C THR A 581 14.14 18.39 -4.46
N SER A 582 14.40 19.46 -5.21
CA SER A 582 14.08 19.62 -6.62
C SER A 582 15.35 19.49 -7.48
N ALA A 583 15.19 18.98 -8.70
CA ALA A 583 16.20 19.06 -9.73
C ALA A 583 16.09 20.39 -10.48
N GLU A 584 17.17 21.15 -10.48
CA GLU A 584 17.25 22.43 -11.18
C GLU A 584 18.34 22.34 -12.26
N PHE A 585 18.02 22.78 -13.47
CA PHE A 585 18.93 22.76 -14.61
C PHE A 585 18.41 23.62 -15.75
N ILE A 586 19.31 23.94 -16.68
CA ILE A 586 19.00 24.67 -17.90
C ILE A 586 18.93 23.66 -19.05
N ARG A 587 17.82 23.68 -19.79
CA ARG A 587 17.69 22.93 -21.04
C ARG A 587 18.58 23.57 -22.12
N VAL A 588 19.43 22.78 -22.74
CA VAL A 588 20.30 23.23 -23.86
C VAL A 588 19.59 23.02 -25.19
N GLU A 589 18.88 21.91 -25.32
CA GLU A 589 18.20 21.54 -26.54
C GLU A 589 16.85 22.28 -26.67
N ASP A 590 16.48 22.65 -27.90
CA ASP A 590 15.18 23.25 -28.19
C ASP A 590 14.07 22.18 -28.40
N GLU A 591 12.83 22.60 -28.56
CA GLU A 591 11.70 21.68 -28.74
C GLU A 591 11.83 20.81 -30.01
N SER A 592 12.53 21.27 -31.04
CA SER A 592 12.71 20.51 -32.28
C SER A 592 13.55 19.28 -32.06
N PHE A 593 14.49 19.31 -31.11
CA PHE A 593 15.27 18.16 -30.72
C PHE A 593 14.38 17.02 -30.27
N PHE A 594 13.45 17.28 -29.35
CA PHE A 594 12.59 16.26 -28.74
C PHE A 594 11.57 15.64 -29.71
N LYS A 595 11.32 16.31 -30.83
CA LYS A 595 10.48 15.76 -31.89
C LYS A 595 11.14 14.58 -32.61
N ASP A 596 12.44 14.67 -32.82
CA ASP A 596 13.17 13.76 -33.71
C ASP A 596 14.17 12.87 -32.96
N ASN A 597 14.57 13.24 -31.74
CA ASN A 597 15.59 12.55 -30.96
C ASN A 597 15.04 12.01 -29.64
N ASP A 598 15.81 11.13 -29.05
CA ASP A 598 15.51 10.57 -27.72
C ASP A 598 15.84 11.60 -26.62
N PRO A 599 14.90 11.93 -25.72
CA PRO A 599 15.17 12.84 -24.63
C PRO A 599 16.28 12.38 -23.67
N ARG A 600 16.61 11.09 -23.64
CA ARG A 600 17.77 10.57 -22.90
C ARG A 600 19.10 11.15 -23.38
N ASP A 601 19.19 11.51 -24.64
CA ASP A 601 20.38 12.09 -25.26
C ASP A 601 20.41 13.62 -25.22
N ALA A 602 19.41 14.25 -24.61
CA ALA A 602 19.36 15.69 -24.44
C ALA A 602 20.42 16.17 -23.47
N ARG A 603 21.21 17.14 -23.90
CA ARG A 603 22.18 17.80 -23.05
C ARG A 603 21.49 18.84 -22.17
N ILE A 604 21.91 18.91 -20.92
CA ILE A 604 21.52 19.98 -19.99
C ILE A 604 22.77 20.70 -19.44
N ALA A 605 22.54 21.81 -18.78
CA ALA A 605 23.58 22.59 -18.11
C ALA A 605 23.17 22.94 -16.68
N GLU A 606 24.14 23.21 -15.84
CA GLU A 606 23.97 23.70 -14.46
C GLU A 606 23.08 22.78 -13.58
N TYR A 607 23.15 21.47 -13.80
CA TYR A 607 22.38 20.52 -12.98
C TYR A 607 22.82 20.58 -11.51
N HIS A 608 21.85 20.85 -10.64
CA HIS A 608 22.04 20.80 -9.20
C HIS A 608 20.69 20.50 -8.50
N GLN A 609 20.74 20.20 -7.22
CA GLN A 609 19.54 20.02 -6.41
C GLN A 609 19.35 21.20 -5.46
N GLU A 610 18.11 21.66 -5.34
CA GLU A 610 17.70 22.65 -4.35
C GLU A 610 16.82 22.01 -3.29
N VAL A 611 17.06 22.35 -2.01
CA VAL A 611 16.23 21.88 -0.90
C VAL A 611 14.88 22.60 -0.94
N ILE A 612 13.80 21.86 -1.07
CA ILE A 612 12.41 22.40 -1.07
C ILE A 612 11.72 22.19 0.27
N LEU A 613 12.16 21.23 1.06
CA LEU A 613 11.63 20.93 2.39
C LEU A 613 12.67 20.24 3.24
N THR A 614 12.77 20.62 4.50
CA THR A 614 13.48 19.86 5.54
C THR A 614 12.48 19.51 6.64
N ARG A 615 12.38 18.23 6.97
CA ARG A 615 11.50 17.72 8.03
C ARG A 615 12.25 17.77 9.36
N ASP A 616 11.59 18.29 10.38
CA ASP A 616 12.14 18.34 11.74
C ASP A 616 11.62 17.15 12.56
N PHE A 617 12.26 15.99 12.35
CA PHE A 617 11.90 14.77 13.05
C PHE A 617 12.77 14.54 14.29
N SER A 618 12.13 14.05 15.34
CA SER A 618 12.77 13.63 16.59
C SER A 618 12.39 12.18 16.91
N ALA A 619 12.89 11.66 18.02
CA ALA A 619 12.66 10.27 18.42
C ALA A 619 11.17 9.90 18.49
N LYS A 620 10.28 10.81 18.90
CA LYS A 620 8.84 10.53 18.95
C LYS A 620 8.23 10.18 17.59
N HIS A 621 8.80 10.67 16.50
CA HIS A 621 8.25 10.49 15.15
C HIS A 621 8.51 9.08 14.56
N TYR A 622 9.23 8.21 15.26
CA TYR A 622 9.31 6.80 14.89
C TYR A 622 7.99 6.05 15.11
N TRP A 623 7.12 6.55 15.98
CA TRP A 623 5.80 5.95 16.22
C TRP A 623 4.71 7.01 16.12
N PHE A 624 3.58 6.63 15.54
CA PHE A 624 2.39 7.47 15.61
C PHE A 624 1.84 7.48 17.04
N PRO A 625 1.24 8.59 17.50
CA PRO A 625 0.56 8.61 18.79
C PRO A 625 -0.61 7.63 18.79
N LEU A 626 -0.79 6.91 19.86
CA LEU A 626 -2.00 6.14 20.11
C LEU A 626 -3.21 7.07 20.16
N MET A 627 -4.39 6.53 19.87
CA MET A 627 -5.62 7.31 19.98
C MET A 627 -5.72 7.90 21.39
N ARG A 628 -5.86 9.22 21.45
CA ARG A 628 -5.86 9.93 22.72
C ARG A 628 -6.95 9.46 23.65
N ASP A 629 -8.16 9.24 23.12
CA ASP A 629 -9.29 8.80 23.94
C ASP A 629 -9.05 7.41 24.55
N ASP A 630 -8.39 6.51 23.82
CA ASP A 630 -8.09 5.17 24.30
C ASP A 630 -7.06 5.17 25.42
N THR A 631 -6.10 6.09 25.40
CA THR A 631 -5.08 6.22 26.48
C THR A 631 -5.63 6.73 27.79
N TYR A 632 -6.86 7.23 27.82
CA TYR A 632 -7.55 7.66 29.06
C TYR A 632 -8.52 6.61 29.61
N ILE A 633 -8.75 5.50 28.91
CA ILE A 633 -9.72 4.48 29.33
C ILE A 633 -9.20 3.74 30.56
N PHE A 634 -7.88 3.42 30.58
CA PHE A 634 -7.25 2.78 31.74
C PHE A 634 -5.72 3.02 31.77
N ASP A 635 -5.14 2.97 32.96
CA ASP A 635 -3.74 3.35 33.20
C ASP A 635 -2.70 2.46 32.46
N GLY A 636 -3.08 1.23 32.10
CA GLY A 636 -2.18 0.29 31.39
C GLY A 636 -2.01 0.55 29.90
N PHE A 637 -2.80 1.46 29.31
CA PHE A 637 -2.71 1.79 27.89
C PHE A 637 -1.89 3.08 27.70
N VAL A 638 -0.59 2.97 27.94
CA VAL A 638 0.33 4.11 27.96
C VAL A 638 0.62 4.62 26.54
N GLN A 639 0.64 5.94 26.38
CA GLN A 639 0.96 6.62 25.13
C GLN A 639 2.40 6.32 24.65
N ASN A 640 2.68 6.47 23.36
CA ASN A 640 4.03 6.42 22.82
C ASN A 640 4.88 7.59 23.35
N PRO A 641 6.17 7.35 23.69
CA PRO A 641 7.04 8.38 24.27
C PRO A 641 7.11 9.64 23.42
N GLY A 642 6.94 10.79 24.06
CA GLY A 642 6.97 12.12 23.42
C GLY A 642 5.64 12.56 22.81
N TRP A 643 4.55 11.78 23.04
CA TRP A 643 3.19 12.10 22.63
C TRP A 643 2.21 12.23 23.81
N GLU A 644 2.69 12.22 25.05
CA GLU A 644 1.90 12.35 26.28
C GLU A 644 1.13 13.68 26.39
#